data_8143ec01d7793c00a05b0acef06a9e17
#
_entry.id   8143ec01d7793c00a05b0acef06a9e17
#
_cell.length_a   1.000
_cell.length_b   1.000
_cell.length_c   1.000
_cell.angle_alpha   90.00
_cell.angle_beta   90.00
_cell.angle_gamma   90.00
#
_symmetry.space_group_name_H-M   'P 1'
#
loop_
_entity.id
_entity.type
_entity.pdbx_description
1 polymer ?
#
loop_
_entity_poly.entity_id
_entity_poly.type
_entity_poly.pdbx_seq_one_letter_code
_entity_poly.pdbx_strand_id
1 'polypeptide(L)'
;WAVAQDERGVMYFGNNSGLLRYDGSRWKLFPLPTSGIVRAVYVASDRRIYVGSFEEFGYFEQNDLNLLEYHSLKEQVKGFDFHNDEIWTIVEQGGNIIFQSFGSYFIYDGKGTKGVRCPELPLNLFRIGDTLYSQLINGGVCTFAGDKFIPLISRQELGDSDVLAGLPYPGGMLLLTRNSGGYIHTSSGIRPWHTDSDEELKRHTVNRAVMTKDSCYVIGTISNGLYAFSKEGHLLWKENADNQLENNTVLGLYCDMDNNIWTALDNGIAYVRNNSLIYHFEPVRRKVGMVYDVLVRDKDAYIASNQGLYRLEDTRLELVPGLEEQAWTIGEWGGQVLCGHNKGTFQIKGMQARLLSDVRGAMCMRQAQINGEQLLIQGTYTFLNIYKKSATGEWYFANSVGNFSHMAKNIEVDAHGNIWVQHMRKGLYRLRLDEELKQVTDLKQYDSLSGNQGGNCYLFKVNGRVAFSDGRNFYTYDDMADSIIPYKAMNEQLATLRGIHTVDVMKGDLYWFLSDREAYLVRCTVSDFKVERRIPFSMFGNLPIEGLARMVYDRRNDCSYLCLNNSFARIAADSTGLYKSRQKPSLWVSGFSASDEQTGERIQLPVSGTDEIASAFNNISISLAYPVYNDFALNVRYRLEGLSASGKWTEGLPDLQKEFTRLPFGSYCFRAEVYDENGVISSVDLPFRILRPWYLSYPAVAVYALSGMALLLGLAVSVAQ
;
A
#
# COMPACT_ATOMS: atom_id res chain seq x y z
N TRP A 1 16.28 3.15 -14.03
CA TRP A 1 16.88 2.00 -14.73
C TRP A 1 17.03 0.76 -13.85
N ALA A 2 17.55 0.89 -12.65
CA ALA A 2 17.76 -0.19 -11.71
C ALA A 2 17.26 0.19 -10.32
N VAL A 3 16.99 -0.79 -9.48
CA VAL A 3 16.52 -0.62 -8.10
C VAL A 3 17.28 -1.57 -7.19
N ALA A 4 17.71 -1.09 -6.04
CA ALA A 4 18.33 -1.89 -4.99
C ALA A 4 17.95 -1.36 -3.60
N GLN A 5 18.10 -2.20 -2.57
CA GLN A 5 17.83 -1.86 -1.18
C GLN A 5 19.02 -2.26 -0.31
N ASP A 6 19.36 -1.43 0.67
CA ASP A 6 20.35 -1.80 1.68
C ASP A 6 19.75 -2.51 2.90
N GLU A 7 20.59 -2.96 3.80
CA GLU A 7 20.20 -3.67 5.03
C GLU A 7 19.37 -2.83 6.01
N ARG A 8 19.40 -1.50 5.90
CA ARG A 8 18.61 -0.57 6.69
C ARG A 8 17.22 -0.29 6.08
N GLY A 9 17.00 -0.77 4.85
CA GLY A 9 15.77 -0.55 4.11
C GLY A 9 15.82 0.64 3.16
N VAL A 10 16.90 1.39 3.07
CA VAL A 10 17.05 2.53 2.15
C VAL A 10 17.04 2.05 0.71
N MET A 11 16.27 2.74 -0.13
CA MET A 11 16.14 2.42 -1.55
C MET A 11 17.10 3.26 -2.40
N TYR A 12 17.65 2.62 -3.42
CA TYR A 12 18.56 3.22 -4.40
C TYR A 12 18.07 2.94 -5.82
N PHE A 13 18.09 3.98 -6.65
CA PHE A 13 17.60 3.90 -8.03
C PHE A 13 18.65 4.45 -9.01
N GLY A 14 18.85 3.74 -10.10
CA GLY A 14 19.61 4.25 -11.23
C GLY A 14 18.77 5.30 -11.98
N ASN A 15 19.26 6.53 -12.04
CA ASN A 15 18.60 7.68 -12.64
C ASN A 15 19.44 8.27 -13.79
N ASN A 16 18.81 9.03 -14.67
CA ASN A 16 19.49 9.68 -15.79
C ASN A 16 20.56 10.71 -15.37
N SER A 17 20.52 11.16 -14.13
CA SER A 17 21.43 12.17 -13.59
C SER A 17 22.33 11.64 -12.44
N GLY A 18 22.34 10.33 -12.21
CA GLY A 18 23.15 9.72 -11.16
C GLY A 18 22.43 8.67 -10.32
N LEU A 19 22.88 8.48 -9.08
CA LEU A 19 22.24 7.61 -8.10
C LEU A 19 21.19 8.38 -7.31
N LEU A 20 19.93 7.93 -7.34
CA LEU A 20 18.86 8.51 -6.54
C LEU A 20 18.63 7.62 -5.30
N ARG A 21 18.64 8.23 -4.12
CA ARG A 21 18.42 7.58 -2.82
C ARG A 21 17.08 8.01 -2.22
N TYR A 22 16.37 7.07 -1.59
CA TYR A 22 15.17 7.33 -0.80
C TYR A 22 15.24 6.61 0.54
N ASP A 23 15.16 7.36 1.65
CA ASP A 23 15.33 6.84 3.02
C ASP A 23 14.02 6.73 3.81
N GLY A 24 12.88 6.75 3.10
CA GLY A 24 11.54 6.73 3.69
C GLY A 24 10.97 8.14 3.96
N SER A 25 11.82 9.16 4.01
CA SER A 25 11.39 10.56 4.21
C SER A 25 11.85 11.49 3.09
N ARG A 26 13.03 11.25 2.51
CA ARG A 26 13.67 12.16 1.56
C ARG A 26 14.25 11.48 0.35
N TRP A 27 14.10 12.17 -0.78
CA TRP A 27 14.79 11.86 -2.02
C TRP A 27 16.08 12.69 -2.11
N LYS A 28 17.20 12.05 -2.44
CA LYS A 28 18.47 12.72 -2.66
C LYS A 28 19.18 12.14 -3.87
N LEU A 29 19.59 13.02 -4.79
CA LEU A 29 20.35 12.67 -6.00
C LEU A 29 21.85 12.83 -5.73
N PHE A 30 22.61 11.84 -6.17
CA PHE A 30 24.08 11.83 -6.11
C PHE A 30 24.60 11.67 -7.56
N PRO A 31 25.09 12.74 -8.17
CA PRO A 31 25.63 12.68 -9.53
C PRO A 31 26.94 11.92 -9.57
N LEU A 32 27.22 11.26 -10.70
CA LEU A 32 28.53 10.74 -11.00
C LEU A 32 29.45 11.86 -11.52
N PRO A 33 30.79 11.73 -11.41
CA PRO A 33 31.73 12.71 -11.96
C PRO A 33 31.54 12.96 -13.47
N THR A 34 31.12 11.94 -14.21
CA THR A 34 30.85 12.01 -15.66
C THR A 34 29.46 12.54 -15.97
N SER A 35 28.62 12.85 -14.99
CA SER A 35 27.19 13.22 -15.15
C SER A 35 26.41 12.23 -16.01
N GLY A 36 26.78 10.95 -15.97
CA GLY A 36 26.21 9.89 -16.77
C GLY A 36 24.96 9.25 -16.17
N ILE A 37 24.21 8.55 -17.04
CA ILE A 37 23.06 7.74 -16.65
C ILE A 37 23.54 6.53 -15.84
N VAL A 38 22.98 6.30 -14.67
CA VAL A 38 23.22 5.07 -13.89
C VAL A 38 22.25 3.99 -14.38
N ARG A 39 22.77 2.97 -15.06
CA ARG A 39 22.00 1.85 -15.62
C ARG A 39 21.88 0.67 -14.67
N ALA A 40 22.91 0.46 -13.85
CA ALA A 40 22.96 -0.64 -12.91
C ALA A 40 23.26 -0.13 -11.50
N VAL A 41 22.57 -0.70 -10.50
CA VAL A 41 22.77 -0.44 -9.08
C VAL A 41 22.74 -1.77 -8.34
N TYR A 42 23.69 -2.00 -7.46
CA TYR A 42 23.80 -3.20 -6.65
C TYR A 42 24.31 -2.86 -5.26
N VAL A 43 23.61 -3.28 -4.22
CA VAL A 43 24.08 -3.18 -2.83
C VAL A 43 24.73 -4.50 -2.47
N ALA A 44 26.03 -4.48 -2.19
CA ALA A 44 26.80 -5.67 -1.93
C ALA A 44 26.89 -6.02 -0.44
N SER A 45 27.41 -7.21 -0.15
CA SER A 45 27.60 -7.72 1.22
C SER A 45 28.56 -6.86 2.07
N ASP A 46 29.44 -6.07 1.43
CA ASP A 46 30.34 -5.10 2.07
C ASP A 46 29.68 -3.75 2.39
N ARG A 47 28.35 -3.61 2.15
CA ARG A 47 27.52 -2.42 2.39
C ARG A 47 27.77 -1.26 1.43
N ARG A 48 28.61 -1.44 0.42
CA ARG A 48 28.82 -0.45 -0.63
C ARG A 48 27.70 -0.51 -1.67
N ILE A 49 27.40 0.64 -2.23
CA ILE A 49 26.40 0.77 -3.29
C ILE A 49 27.18 0.86 -4.62
N TYR A 50 27.26 -0.25 -5.33
CA TYR A 50 27.92 -0.32 -6.62
C TYR A 50 27.02 0.21 -7.73
N VAL A 51 27.58 1.01 -8.62
CA VAL A 51 26.87 1.65 -9.74
C VAL A 51 27.64 1.47 -11.03
N GLY A 52 26.87 1.38 -12.12
CA GLY A 52 27.39 1.28 -13.48
C GLY A 52 26.73 2.24 -14.44
N SER A 53 27.52 2.87 -15.29
CA SER A 53 27.16 3.88 -16.27
C SER A 53 27.90 3.62 -17.59
N PHE A 54 27.83 4.57 -18.53
CA PHE A 54 28.59 4.53 -19.77
C PHE A 54 30.07 4.85 -19.49
N GLU A 55 30.93 3.87 -19.74
CA GLU A 55 32.37 3.91 -19.48
C GLU A 55 32.77 4.45 -18.10
N GLU A 56 31.89 4.28 -17.10
CA GLU A 56 32.12 4.65 -15.72
C GLU A 56 31.44 3.65 -14.79
N PHE A 57 32.15 3.20 -13.78
CA PHE A 57 31.64 2.32 -12.74
C PHE A 57 32.47 2.43 -11.46
N GLY A 58 31.84 2.16 -10.35
CA GLY A 58 32.44 2.29 -9.04
C GLY A 58 31.43 2.03 -7.94
N TYR A 59 31.70 2.61 -6.78
CA TYR A 59 30.81 2.46 -5.63
C TYR A 59 30.66 3.76 -4.85
N PHE A 60 29.53 3.88 -4.18
CA PHE A 60 29.34 4.87 -3.12
C PHE A 60 29.56 4.19 -1.77
N GLU A 61 30.28 4.88 -0.89
CA GLU A 61 30.51 4.50 0.48
C GLU A 61 30.09 5.61 1.42
N GLN A 62 29.55 5.25 2.57
CA GLN A 62 29.06 6.20 3.55
C GLN A 62 30.16 6.59 4.51
N ASN A 63 30.41 7.90 4.64
CA ASN A 63 31.38 8.44 5.62
C ASN A 63 30.73 8.66 7.01
N ASP A 64 31.52 9.09 8.00
CA ASP A 64 31.09 9.35 9.38
C ASP A 64 30.01 10.42 9.52
N LEU A 65 29.85 11.31 8.51
CA LEU A 65 28.82 12.33 8.42
C LEU A 65 27.52 11.82 7.76
N ASN A 66 27.44 10.53 7.48
CA ASN A 66 26.35 9.88 6.74
C ASN A 66 26.18 10.41 5.30
N LEU A 67 27.25 10.93 4.70
CA LEU A 67 27.29 11.35 3.32
C LEU A 67 27.84 10.24 2.44
N LEU A 68 27.24 10.06 1.25
CA LEU A 68 27.73 9.12 0.26
C LEU A 68 28.84 9.77 -0.56
N GLU A 69 30.00 9.14 -0.60
CA GLU A 69 31.16 9.51 -1.40
C GLU A 69 31.38 8.50 -2.52
N TYR A 70 31.62 9.00 -3.74
CA TYR A 70 31.80 8.13 -4.92
C TYR A 70 33.29 7.80 -5.11
N HIS A 71 33.57 6.52 -5.36
CA HIS A 71 34.88 5.99 -5.69
C HIS A 71 34.83 5.30 -7.06
N SER A 72 35.51 5.89 -8.04
CA SER A 72 35.64 5.30 -9.39
C SER A 72 36.58 4.09 -9.36
N LEU A 73 36.15 3.01 -9.99
CA LEU A 73 36.96 1.82 -10.22
C LEU A 73 37.53 1.75 -11.63
N LYS A 74 37.06 2.59 -12.55
CA LYS A 74 37.54 2.68 -13.93
C LYS A 74 39.04 2.93 -14.00
N GLU A 75 39.55 3.86 -13.21
CA GLU A 75 40.98 4.25 -13.20
C GLU A 75 41.91 3.13 -12.75
N GLN A 76 41.37 2.13 -12.05
CA GLN A 76 42.16 0.95 -11.60
C GLN A 76 42.37 -0.05 -12.73
N VAL A 77 41.60 0.01 -13.82
CA VAL A 77 41.70 -0.93 -14.94
C VAL A 77 42.85 -0.53 -15.85
N LYS A 78 44.01 -1.13 -15.63
CA LYS A 78 45.22 -0.84 -16.42
C LYS A 78 45.25 -1.64 -17.71
N GLY A 79 45.69 -0.97 -18.80
CA GLY A 79 45.90 -1.61 -20.10
C GLY A 79 44.64 -2.13 -20.81
N PHE A 80 43.48 -1.66 -20.42
CA PHE A 80 42.24 -1.94 -21.06
C PHE A 80 41.76 -0.73 -21.88
N ASP A 81 41.38 -0.96 -23.11
CA ASP A 81 40.85 0.07 -24.00
C ASP A 81 39.33 0.02 -24.01
N PHE A 82 38.67 1.05 -23.46
CA PHE A 82 37.22 1.14 -23.38
C PHE A 82 36.65 1.50 -24.75
N HIS A 83 35.62 0.75 -25.20
CA HIS A 83 34.94 0.94 -26.48
C HIS A 83 33.43 0.84 -26.29
N ASN A 84 32.81 1.93 -25.90
CA ASN A 84 31.37 1.99 -25.68
C ASN A 84 30.88 0.98 -24.62
N ASP A 85 31.65 0.79 -23.56
CA ASP A 85 31.33 -0.14 -22.48
C ASP A 85 30.31 0.47 -21.52
N GLU A 86 29.02 0.34 -21.81
CA GLU A 86 27.96 0.71 -20.89
C GLU A 86 27.64 -0.45 -19.94
N ILE A 87 27.66 -0.21 -18.64
CA ILE A 87 27.45 -1.24 -17.62
C ILE A 87 25.95 -1.45 -17.38
N TRP A 88 25.46 -2.63 -17.76
CA TRP A 88 24.04 -2.99 -17.67
C TRP A 88 23.70 -3.84 -16.44
N THR A 89 24.65 -4.63 -15.95
CA THR A 89 24.42 -5.56 -14.84
C THR A 89 25.59 -5.54 -13.87
N ILE A 90 25.29 -5.61 -12.59
CA ILE A 90 26.26 -5.77 -11.51
C ILE A 90 25.82 -6.97 -10.67
N VAL A 91 26.75 -7.90 -10.42
CA VAL A 91 26.49 -9.08 -9.56
C VAL A 91 27.67 -9.31 -8.61
N GLU A 92 27.40 -9.88 -7.44
CA GLU A 92 28.39 -10.33 -6.49
C GLU A 92 28.52 -11.85 -6.56
N GLN A 93 29.76 -12.34 -6.70
CA GLN A 93 30.06 -13.77 -6.68
C GLN A 93 31.40 -14.04 -5.97
N GLY A 94 31.39 -14.88 -4.93
CA GLY A 94 32.59 -15.28 -4.21
C GLY A 94 33.40 -14.12 -3.61
N GLY A 95 32.72 -13.03 -3.22
CA GLY A 95 33.35 -11.81 -2.69
C GLY A 95 33.85 -10.85 -3.78
N ASN A 96 33.73 -11.20 -5.05
CA ASN A 96 34.02 -10.31 -6.18
C ASN A 96 32.79 -9.61 -6.69
N ILE A 97 32.96 -8.37 -7.13
CA ILE A 97 31.91 -7.62 -7.82
C ILE A 97 32.20 -7.64 -9.32
N ILE A 98 31.23 -8.09 -10.09
CA ILE A 98 31.34 -8.22 -11.55
C ILE A 98 30.43 -7.18 -12.20
N PHE A 99 31.01 -6.27 -12.98
CA PHE A 99 30.31 -5.28 -13.81
C PHE A 99 30.31 -5.80 -15.24
N GLN A 100 29.12 -5.87 -15.85
CA GLN A 100 28.96 -6.41 -17.20
C GLN A 100 28.51 -5.35 -18.18
N SER A 101 29.23 -5.18 -19.27
CA SER A 101 28.80 -4.55 -20.51
C SER A 101 28.49 -5.62 -21.59
N PHE A 102 28.02 -5.25 -22.78
CA PHE A 102 27.76 -6.22 -23.85
C PHE A 102 29.04 -6.81 -24.47
N GLY A 103 30.15 -6.14 -24.37
CA GLY A 103 31.44 -6.56 -24.94
C GLY A 103 32.51 -6.88 -23.93
N SER A 104 32.25 -6.68 -22.64
CA SER A 104 33.27 -6.76 -21.60
C SER A 104 32.65 -7.03 -20.24
N TYR A 105 33.48 -7.50 -19.31
CA TYR A 105 33.17 -7.49 -17.90
C TYR A 105 34.39 -7.07 -17.08
N PHE A 106 34.14 -6.46 -15.92
CA PHE A 106 35.14 -5.94 -15.03
C PHE A 106 34.94 -6.59 -13.67
N ILE A 107 36.01 -7.18 -13.13
CA ILE A 107 35.98 -7.91 -11.85
C ILE A 107 36.77 -7.10 -10.84
N TYR A 108 36.09 -6.67 -9.77
CA TYR A 108 36.69 -6.02 -8.60
C TYR A 108 36.74 -7.01 -7.45
N ASP A 109 37.95 -7.26 -6.92
CA ASP A 109 38.24 -8.23 -5.83
C ASP A 109 38.41 -7.58 -4.44
N GLY A 110 37.98 -6.30 -4.32
CA GLY A 110 38.20 -5.49 -3.11
C GLY A 110 39.51 -4.77 -3.05
N LYS A 111 40.49 -5.09 -3.95
CA LYS A 111 41.85 -4.49 -3.99
C LYS A 111 42.15 -3.86 -5.34
N GLY A 112 41.71 -4.47 -6.41
CA GLY A 112 41.93 -4.00 -7.76
C GLY A 112 40.87 -4.47 -8.73
N THR A 113 40.86 -3.84 -9.90
CA THR A 113 39.89 -4.12 -10.96
C THR A 113 40.56 -4.67 -12.21
N LYS A 114 40.07 -5.82 -12.69
CA LYS A 114 40.54 -6.46 -13.94
C LYS A 114 39.43 -6.33 -14.99
N GLY A 115 39.79 -5.78 -16.16
CA GLY A 115 38.92 -5.78 -17.35
C GLY A 115 39.18 -7.01 -18.23
N VAL A 116 38.10 -7.60 -18.75
CA VAL A 116 38.15 -8.75 -19.64
C VAL A 116 37.27 -8.47 -20.84
N ARG A 117 37.84 -8.52 -22.05
CA ARG A 117 37.10 -8.44 -23.32
C ARG A 117 36.38 -9.77 -23.55
N CYS A 118 35.13 -9.72 -23.92
CA CYS A 118 34.30 -10.91 -24.09
C CYS A 118 33.81 -11.04 -25.54
N PRO A 119 34.38 -11.95 -26.31
CA PRO A 119 33.97 -12.15 -27.72
C PRO A 119 32.56 -12.77 -27.84
N GLU A 120 32.10 -13.48 -26.82
CA GLU A 120 30.79 -14.14 -26.81
C GLU A 120 29.61 -13.17 -26.59
N LEU A 121 29.86 -11.91 -26.29
CA LEU A 121 28.86 -10.83 -26.13
C LEU A 121 27.72 -11.18 -25.14
N PRO A 122 27.97 -11.12 -23.83
CA PRO A 122 26.93 -11.37 -22.83
C PRO A 122 25.83 -10.29 -22.89
N LEU A 123 24.58 -10.70 -22.98
CA LEU A 123 23.41 -9.80 -22.93
C LEU A 123 23.13 -9.39 -21.49
N ASN A 124 23.10 -10.35 -20.57
CA ASN A 124 22.96 -10.12 -19.15
C ASN A 124 23.59 -11.25 -18.32
N LEU A 125 23.87 -10.95 -17.05
CA LEU A 125 24.27 -11.91 -16.04
C LEU A 125 23.17 -12.04 -14.99
N PHE A 126 22.91 -13.26 -14.54
CA PHE A 126 21.99 -13.50 -13.41
C PHE A 126 22.49 -14.64 -12.53
N ARG A 127 22.22 -14.57 -11.26
CA ARG A 127 22.68 -15.54 -10.25
C ARG A 127 21.53 -16.35 -9.70
N ILE A 128 21.67 -17.66 -9.65
CA ILE A 128 20.74 -18.57 -9.00
C ILE A 128 21.53 -19.47 -8.03
N GLY A 129 21.27 -19.33 -6.74
CA GLY A 129 22.12 -19.90 -5.71
C GLY A 129 23.55 -19.35 -5.81
N ASP A 130 24.54 -20.24 -5.86
CA ASP A 130 25.94 -19.86 -6.02
C ASP A 130 26.45 -19.88 -7.47
N THR A 131 25.56 -20.21 -8.42
CA THR A 131 25.93 -20.29 -9.83
C THR A 131 25.55 -19.03 -10.59
N LEU A 132 26.51 -18.50 -11.35
CA LEU A 132 26.32 -17.39 -12.26
C LEU A 132 26.05 -17.88 -13.65
N TYR A 133 25.00 -17.33 -14.26
CA TYR A 133 24.57 -17.64 -15.63
C TYR A 133 24.63 -16.39 -16.49
N SER A 134 24.76 -16.60 -17.79
CA SER A 134 24.71 -15.55 -18.80
C SER A 134 23.82 -15.96 -19.97
N GLN A 135 22.98 -15.05 -20.42
CA GLN A 135 22.41 -15.10 -21.78
C GLN A 135 23.43 -14.45 -22.73
N LEU A 136 23.78 -15.13 -23.80
CA LEU A 136 24.64 -14.57 -24.85
C LEU A 136 23.77 -13.93 -25.96
N ILE A 137 24.21 -12.81 -26.53
CA ILE A 137 23.53 -12.16 -27.64
C ILE A 137 23.52 -13.12 -28.84
N ASN A 138 22.32 -13.40 -29.37
CA ASN A 138 22.08 -14.41 -30.43
C ASN A 138 22.53 -15.84 -30.06
N GLY A 139 22.86 -16.08 -28.81
CA GLY A 139 23.23 -17.38 -28.26
C GLY A 139 22.16 -17.96 -27.34
N GLY A 140 22.54 -18.99 -26.58
CA GLY A 140 21.73 -19.58 -25.53
C GLY A 140 22.13 -19.11 -24.15
N VAL A 141 21.69 -19.85 -23.13
CA VAL A 141 22.09 -19.64 -21.74
C VAL A 141 23.35 -20.47 -21.46
N CYS A 142 24.34 -19.84 -20.83
CA CYS A 142 25.60 -20.43 -20.41
C CYS A 142 25.77 -20.30 -18.91
N THR A 143 26.57 -21.19 -18.28
CA THR A 143 27.16 -20.93 -16.98
C THR A 143 28.40 -20.09 -17.14
N PHE A 144 28.62 -19.14 -16.23
CA PHE A 144 29.81 -18.29 -16.21
C PHE A 144 30.74 -18.80 -15.09
N ALA A 145 31.89 -19.32 -15.50
CA ALA A 145 32.90 -19.87 -14.60
C ALA A 145 34.22 -19.07 -14.71
N GLY A 146 34.27 -17.95 -13.98
CA GLY A 146 35.42 -17.08 -13.85
C GLY A 146 35.81 -16.28 -15.09
N ASP A 147 36.16 -16.92 -16.18
CA ASP A 147 36.57 -16.30 -17.44
C ASP A 147 35.99 -17.00 -18.69
N LYS A 148 35.13 -18.00 -18.51
CA LYS A 148 34.58 -18.82 -19.60
C LYS A 148 33.08 -18.99 -19.50
N PHE A 149 32.43 -18.99 -20.67
CA PHE A 149 31.03 -19.34 -20.85
C PHE A 149 30.92 -20.80 -21.26
N ILE A 150 30.26 -21.61 -20.43
CA ILE A 150 30.02 -23.03 -20.70
C ILE A 150 28.57 -23.16 -21.15
N PRO A 151 28.27 -23.54 -22.41
CA PRO A 151 26.91 -23.69 -22.90
C PRO A 151 26.06 -24.65 -22.04
N LEU A 152 24.84 -24.25 -21.72
CA LEU A 152 23.90 -25.03 -20.92
C LEU A 152 22.60 -25.30 -21.68
N ILE A 153 21.99 -24.29 -22.28
CA ILE A 153 20.70 -24.36 -22.97
C ILE A 153 20.86 -23.60 -24.30
N SER A 154 20.47 -24.26 -25.38
CA SER A 154 20.52 -23.64 -26.72
C SER A 154 19.37 -22.62 -26.89
N ARG A 155 19.57 -21.66 -27.80
CA ARG A 155 18.53 -20.68 -28.14
C ARG A 155 17.26 -21.34 -28.71
N GLN A 156 17.40 -22.42 -29.46
CA GLN A 156 16.28 -23.16 -30.06
C GLN A 156 15.38 -23.77 -28.98
N GLU A 157 15.95 -24.29 -27.91
CA GLU A 157 15.19 -24.83 -26.76
C GLU A 157 14.37 -23.76 -26.04
N LEU A 158 14.72 -22.46 -26.24
CA LEU A 158 14.06 -21.28 -25.67
C LEU A 158 13.14 -20.56 -26.68
N GLY A 159 12.72 -21.26 -27.74
CA GLY A 159 11.85 -20.69 -28.78
C GLY A 159 12.50 -19.58 -29.59
N ASP A 160 13.81 -19.67 -29.82
CA ASP A 160 14.64 -18.68 -30.56
C ASP A 160 14.57 -17.25 -29.97
N SER A 161 14.34 -17.14 -28.67
CA SER A 161 14.22 -15.87 -27.96
C SER A 161 15.30 -15.72 -26.88
N ASP A 162 15.68 -14.47 -26.60
CA ASP A 162 16.67 -14.15 -25.58
C ASP A 162 16.04 -14.20 -24.17
N VAL A 163 16.75 -14.78 -23.21
CA VAL A 163 16.35 -14.77 -21.79
C VAL A 163 16.69 -13.41 -21.18
N LEU A 164 15.69 -12.72 -20.64
CA LEU A 164 15.86 -11.43 -19.97
C LEU A 164 15.86 -11.52 -18.45
N ALA A 165 15.36 -12.60 -17.89
CA ALA A 165 15.45 -12.87 -16.45
C ALA A 165 15.55 -14.37 -16.17
N GLY A 166 16.43 -14.74 -15.23
CA GLY A 166 16.53 -16.08 -14.67
C GLY A 166 16.23 -16.02 -13.17
N LEU A 167 15.28 -16.84 -12.72
CA LEU A 167 14.78 -16.83 -11.34
C LEU A 167 14.84 -18.24 -10.72
N PRO A 168 15.02 -18.36 -9.40
CA PRO A 168 14.93 -19.65 -8.73
C PRO A 168 13.57 -20.32 -8.96
N TYR A 169 13.59 -21.63 -9.19
CA TYR A 169 12.41 -22.48 -9.28
C TYR A 169 12.68 -23.78 -8.52
N PRO A 170 11.68 -24.43 -7.89
CA PRO A 170 11.90 -25.70 -7.20
C PRO A 170 12.59 -26.75 -8.07
N GLY A 171 13.79 -27.18 -7.67
CA GLY A 171 14.61 -28.14 -8.42
C GLY A 171 15.32 -27.60 -9.66
N GLY A 172 15.36 -26.28 -9.87
CA GLY A 172 16.02 -25.69 -11.03
C GLY A 172 15.83 -24.17 -11.15
N MET A 173 15.49 -23.71 -12.34
CA MET A 173 15.31 -22.28 -12.62
C MET A 173 14.14 -22.01 -13.59
N LEU A 174 13.52 -20.86 -13.41
CA LEU A 174 12.57 -20.26 -14.35
C LEU A 174 13.32 -19.26 -15.22
N LEU A 175 13.24 -19.43 -16.52
CA LEU A 175 13.82 -18.55 -17.52
C LEU A 175 12.70 -17.81 -18.25
N LEU A 176 12.72 -16.48 -18.19
CA LEU A 176 11.73 -15.63 -18.86
C LEU A 176 12.35 -15.04 -20.12
N THR A 177 11.76 -15.36 -21.25
CA THR A 177 12.24 -14.90 -22.56
C THR A 177 11.57 -13.59 -22.96
N ARG A 178 12.19 -12.87 -23.89
CA ARG A 178 11.70 -11.60 -24.42
C ARG A 178 10.25 -11.70 -24.93
N ASN A 179 9.95 -12.72 -25.74
CA ASN A 179 8.66 -12.85 -26.47
C ASN A 179 8.23 -14.29 -26.76
N SER A 180 8.87 -15.31 -26.16
CA SER A 180 8.48 -16.73 -26.32
C SER A 180 7.88 -17.33 -25.04
N GLY A 181 7.64 -16.52 -24.02
CA GLY A 181 7.09 -16.96 -22.73
C GLY A 181 8.16 -17.42 -21.75
N GLY A 182 7.73 -18.19 -20.76
CA GLY A 182 8.59 -18.74 -19.70
C GLY A 182 8.97 -20.21 -19.94
N TYR A 183 10.13 -20.61 -19.43
CA TYR A 183 10.64 -21.99 -19.47
C TYR A 183 11.19 -22.39 -18.11
N ILE A 184 10.88 -23.60 -17.69
CA ILE A 184 11.43 -24.19 -16.47
C ILE A 184 12.53 -25.17 -16.89
N HIS A 185 13.74 -24.96 -16.39
CA HIS A 185 14.87 -25.85 -16.55
C HIS A 185 15.17 -26.54 -15.23
N THR A 186 15.21 -27.89 -15.25
CA THR A 186 15.54 -28.75 -14.11
C THR A 186 16.50 -29.86 -14.54
N SER A 187 16.90 -30.72 -13.62
CA SER A 187 17.69 -31.92 -13.95
C SER A 187 17.00 -32.87 -14.95
N SER A 188 15.68 -32.80 -15.11
CA SER A 188 14.89 -33.59 -16.06
C SER A 188 14.79 -32.95 -17.45
N GLY A 189 15.38 -31.78 -17.66
CA GLY A 189 15.36 -31.04 -18.91
C GLY A 189 14.59 -29.73 -18.83
N ILE A 190 14.24 -29.21 -20.02
CA ILE A 190 13.53 -27.93 -20.17
C ILE A 190 12.07 -28.18 -20.59
N ARG A 191 11.14 -27.38 -20.05
CA ARG A 191 9.73 -27.39 -20.42
C ARG A 191 9.13 -25.99 -20.36
N PRO A 192 8.09 -25.68 -21.14
CA PRO A 192 7.37 -24.42 -21.02
C PRO A 192 6.78 -24.21 -19.62
N TRP A 193 6.78 -22.96 -19.18
CA TRP A 193 6.02 -22.50 -18.02
C TRP A 193 4.80 -21.75 -18.52
N HIS A 194 3.62 -22.33 -18.33
CA HIS A 194 2.38 -21.74 -18.78
C HIS A 194 1.79 -20.83 -17.71
N THR A 195 1.25 -19.70 -18.17
CA THR A 195 0.58 -18.73 -17.32
C THR A 195 -0.81 -18.39 -17.85
N ASP A 196 -1.64 -17.83 -16.99
CA ASP A 196 -2.97 -17.31 -17.39
C ASP A 196 -2.87 -16.12 -18.40
N SER A 197 -1.65 -15.60 -18.65
CA SER A 197 -1.41 -14.44 -19.51
C SER A 197 -0.30 -14.67 -20.56
N ASP A 198 -0.08 -15.90 -21.00
CA ASP A 198 1.00 -16.25 -21.95
C ASP A 198 1.01 -15.38 -23.20
N GLU A 199 -0.15 -15.18 -23.83
CA GLU A 199 -0.26 -14.38 -25.08
C GLU A 199 0.04 -12.89 -24.85
N GLU A 200 -0.33 -12.37 -23.68
CA GLU A 200 -0.02 -11.00 -23.32
C GLU A 200 1.48 -10.81 -23.07
N LEU A 201 2.11 -11.71 -22.31
CA LEU A 201 3.54 -11.66 -22.04
C LEU A 201 4.36 -11.72 -23.34
N LYS A 202 3.97 -12.58 -24.30
CA LYS A 202 4.62 -12.65 -25.63
C LYS A 202 4.46 -11.34 -26.41
N ARG A 203 3.26 -10.73 -26.36
CA ARG A 203 2.94 -9.50 -27.09
C ARG A 203 3.63 -8.27 -26.51
N HIS A 204 3.73 -8.17 -25.18
CA HIS A 204 4.16 -6.96 -24.50
C HIS A 204 5.62 -6.94 -24.10
N THR A 205 6.38 -7.90 -24.50
CA THR A 205 7.84 -8.00 -24.32
C THR A 205 8.26 -7.95 -22.85
N VAL A 206 8.59 -9.10 -22.30
CA VAL A 206 9.17 -9.19 -20.94
C VAL A 206 10.50 -8.43 -20.89
N ASN A 207 10.73 -7.65 -19.87
CA ASN A 207 11.97 -6.89 -19.68
C ASN A 207 12.68 -7.19 -18.36
N ARG A 208 11.95 -7.32 -17.27
CA ARG A 208 12.48 -7.58 -15.93
C ARG A 208 11.60 -8.57 -15.19
N ALA A 209 12.18 -9.29 -14.25
CA ALA A 209 11.40 -10.09 -13.33
C ALA A 209 12.12 -10.27 -11.99
N VAL A 210 11.33 -10.45 -10.93
CA VAL A 210 11.81 -10.76 -9.59
C VAL A 210 10.96 -11.86 -8.96
N MET A 211 11.56 -12.64 -8.09
CA MET A 211 10.84 -13.56 -7.21
C MET A 211 10.57 -12.88 -5.87
N THR A 212 9.36 -12.97 -5.40
CA THR A 212 8.94 -12.46 -4.09
C THR A 212 9.37 -13.40 -2.96
N LYS A 213 9.32 -12.94 -1.72
CA LYS A 213 9.72 -13.74 -0.54
C LYS A 213 8.80 -14.93 -0.28
N ASP A 214 7.57 -14.86 -0.74
CA ASP A 214 6.55 -15.91 -0.72
C ASP A 214 6.54 -16.78 -1.99
N SER A 215 7.60 -16.68 -2.80
CA SER A 215 7.85 -17.51 -3.99
C SER A 215 6.86 -17.30 -5.14
N CYS A 216 6.30 -16.10 -5.27
CA CYS A 216 5.58 -15.66 -6.46
C CYS A 216 6.55 -14.97 -7.43
N TYR A 217 6.15 -14.80 -8.67
CA TYR A 217 6.94 -14.15 -9.71
C TYR A 217 6.28 -12.86 -10.17
N VAL A 218 7.01 -11.74 -10.09
CA VAL A 218 6.56 -10.46 -10.62
C VAL A 218 7.35 -10.15 -11.88
N ILE A 219 6.64 -9.94 -12.98
CA ILE A 219 7.18 -9.72 -14.32
C ILE A 219 6.83 -8.30 -14.77
N GLY A 220 7.82 -7.55 -15.18
CA GLY A 220 7.68 -6.24 -15.78
C GLY A 220 7.87 -6.31 -17.30
N THR A 221 6.98 -5.64 -18.03
CA THR A 221 6.97 -5.58 -19.49
C THR A 221 7.36 -4.19 -20.02
N ILE A 222 7.63 -4.11 -21.33
CA ILE A 222 7.92 -2.83 -21.98
C ILE A 222 6.65 -2.01 -22.24
N SER A 223 5.50 -2.65 -22.50
CA SER A 223 4.34 -1.91 -22.99
C SER A 223 3.03 -2.15 -22.23
N ASN A 224 3.04 -2.96 -21.16
CA ASN A 224 1.81 -3.26 -20.40
C ASN A 224 2.02 -3.45 -18.89
N GLY A 225 3.03 -2.81 -18.31
CA GLY A 225 3.24 -2.75 -16.87
C GLY A 225 3.67 -4.06 -16.23
N LEU A 226 3.08 -4.37 -15.08
CA LEU A 226 3.45 -5.44 -14.16
C LEU A 226 2.42 -6.57 -14.14
N TYR A 227 2.92 -7.79 -13.98
CA TYR A 227 2.12 -8.99 -13.76
C TYR A 227 2.71 -9.78 -12.60
N ALA A 228 1.89 -10.24 -11.67
CA ALA A 228 2.30 -11.15 -10.63
C ALA A 228 1.63 -12.53 -10.81
N PHE A 229 2.42 -13.57 -10.71
CA PHE A 229 1.97 -14.95 -10.87
C PHE A 229 2.36 -15.80 -9.68
N SER A 230 1.53 -16.78 -9.36
CA SER A 230 1.96 -17.90 -8.54
C SER A 230 3.06 -18.70 -9.25
N LYS A 231 3.74 -19.59 -8.52
CA LYS A 231 4.75 -20.47 -9.13
C LYS A 231 4.16 -21.42 -10.18
N GLU A 232 2.86 -21.70 -10.11
CA GLU A 232 2.11 -22.51 -11.07
C GLU A 232 1.70 -21.72 -12.33
N GLY A 233 1.84 -20.37 -12.33
CA GLY A 233 1.49 -19.51 -13.44
C GLY A 233 0.10 -18.86 -13.36
N HIS A 234 -0.60 -18.99 -12.21
CA HIS A 234 -1.88 -18.31 -12.01
C HIS A 234 -1.67 -16.82 -11.75
N LEU A 235 -2.41 -15.99 -12.48
CA LEU A 235 -2.35 -14.54 -12.32
C LEU A 235 -2.92 -14.14 -10.95
N LEU A 236 -2.10 -13.44 -10.16
CA LEU A 236 -2.47 -12.93 -8.84
C LEU A 236 -2.97 -11.49 -8.92
N TRP A 237 -2.24 -10.65 -9.66
CA TRP A 237 -2.60 -9.26 -9.93
C TRP A 237 -1.84 -8.73 -11.16
N LYS A 238 -2.37 -7.63 -11.72
CA LYS A 238 -1.81 -6.94 -12.88
C LYS A 238 -2.00 -5.43 -12.69
N GLU A 239 -0.93 -4.68 -12.90
CA GLU A 239 -0.93 -3.22 -12.79
C GLU A 239 -0.32 -2.59 -14.04
N ASN A 240 -1.03 -1.63 -14.62
CA ASN A 240 -0.59 -0.90 -15.80
C ASN A 240 -1.13 0.54 -15.79
N ALA A 241 -0.90 1.29 -16.85
CA ALA A 241 -1.35 2.67 -16.96
C ALA A 241 -2.88 2.84 -17.09
N ASP A 242 -3.64 1.75 -17.24
CA ASP A 242 -5.10 1.78 -17.26
C ASP A 242 -5.68 1.76 -15.84
N ASN A 243 -4.94 1.24 -14.86
CA ASN A 243 -5.38 1.19 -13.48
C ASN A 243 -4.59 2.09 -12.53
N GLN A 244 -3.27 1.97 -12.35
CA GLN A 244 -2.59 2.81 -11.36
C GLN A 244 -1.16 3.22 -11.71
N LEU A 245 -0.49 2.57 -12.66
CA LEU A 245 0.86 2.97 -13.06
C LEU A 245 0.82 4.24 -13.92
N GLU A 246 1.78 5.13 -13.71
CA GLU A 246 1.95 6.30 -14.57
C GLU A 246 2.47 5.95 -15.97
N ASN A 247 3.22 4.84 -16.08
CA ASN A 247 3.86 4.40 -17.31
C ASN A 247 3.92 2.88 -17.39
N ASN A 248 3.73 2.32 -18.58
CA ASN A 248 3.74 0.88 -18.82
C ASN A 248 5.13 0.25 -18.96
N THR A 249 6.17 1.07 -19.18
CA THR A 249 7.52 0.59 -19.45
C THR A 249 8.28 0.35 -18.15
N VAL A 250 8.50 -0.90 -17.83
CA VAL A 250 9.23 -1.32 -16.62
C VAL A 250 10.71 -1.52 -16.96
N LEU A 251 11.59 -0.68 -16.39
CA LEU A 251 13.04 -0.74 -16.60
C LEU A 251 13.79 -1.45 -15.47
N GLY A 252 13.29 -1.36 -14.25
CA GLY A 252 13.87 -2.02 -13.08
C GLY A 252 12.79 -2.58 -12.15
N LEU A 253 13.08 -3.69 -11.51
CA LEU A 253 12.22 -4.34 -10.51
C LEU A 253 13.05 -4.80 -9.30
N TYR A 254 12.48 -4.66 -8.14
CA TYR A 254 13.07 -5.13 -6.89
C TYR A 254 11.99 -5.55 -5.89
N CYS A 255 12.16 -6.70 -5.27
CA CYS A 255 11.35 -7.13 -4.13
C CYS A 255 12.06 -6.76 -2.84
N ASP A 256 11.48 -5.85 -2.07
CA ASP A 256 12.07 -5.34 -0.84
C ASP A 256 12.02 -6.34 0.32
N MET A 257 12.61 -5.96 1.45
CA MET A 257 12.67 -6.83 2.63
C MET A 257 11.30 -7.14 3.23
N ASP A 258 10.29 -6.34 2.95
CA ASP A 258 8.91 -6.50 3.42
C ASP A 258 8.00 -7.19 2.40
N ASN A 259 8.59 -7.76 1.34
CA ASN A 259 7.89 -8.46 0.25
C ASN A 259 7.01 -7.56 -0.62
N ASN A 260 7.33 -6.28 -0.70
CA ASN A 260 6.70 -5.33 -1.61
C ASN A 260 7.57 -5.09 -2.85
N ILE A 261 6.99 -4.54 -3.88
CA ILE A 261 7.65 -4.38 -5.18
C ILE A 261 7.93 -2.91 -5.45
N TRP A 262 9.19 -2.61 -5.70
CA TRP A 262 9.64 -1.34 -6.24
C TRP A 262 9.91 -1.49 -7.73
N THR A 263 9.39 -0.58 -8.52
CA THR A 263 9.63 -0.56 -9.96
C THR A 263 10.14 0.80 -10.43
N ALA A 264 11.24 0.77 -11.19
CA ALA A 264 11.69 1.91 -11.97
C ALA A 264 11.02 1.87 -13.34
N LEU A 265 10.23 2.87 -13.64
CA LEU A 265 9.53 3.04 -14.92
C LEU A 265 10.39 3.90 -15.85
N ASP A 266 10.04 3.95 -17.15
CA ASP A 266 10.68 4.88 -18.10
C ASP A 266 10.49 6.34 -17.62
N ASN A 267 9.33 6.63 -17.05
CA ASN A 267 9.07 7.89 -16.35
C ASN A 267 8.47 7.61 -14.98
N GLY A 268 9.26 7.85 -13.94
CA GLY A 268 8.82 7.72 -12.55
C GLY A 268 9.23 6.42 -11.85
N ILE A 269 8.76 6.29 -10.63
CA ILE A 269 8.96 5.16 -9.74
C ILE A 269 7.60 4.79 -9.17
N ALA A 270 7.29 3.50 -9.11
CA ALA A 270 6.10 3.02 -8.44
C ALA A 270 6.46 2.03 -7.34
N TYR A 271 5.66 2.04 -6.28
CA TYR A 271 5.72 1.13 -5.16
C TYR A 271 4.41 0.34 -5.06
N VAL A 272 4.50 -0.97 -5.22
CA VAL A 272 3.35 -1.87 -5.14
C VAL A 272 3.40 -2.62 -3.81
N ARG A 273 2.42 -2.41 -2.95
CA ARG A 273 2.27 -3.13 -1.69
C ARG A 273 1.77 -4.55 -1.94
N ASN A 274 2.68 -5.43 -2.36
CA ASN A 274 2.38 -6.84 -2.61
C ASN A 274 2.03 -7.59 -1.31
N ASN A 275 2.70 -7.23 -0.21
CA ASN A 275 2.47 -7.81 1.12
C ASN A 275 1.36 -7.05 1.87
N SER A 276 0.14 -7.08 1.35
CA SER A 276 -1.00 -6.35 1.90
C SER A 276 -2.25 -7.21 1.94
N LEU A 277 -3.05 -7.05 2.99
CA LEU A 277 -4.42 -7.60 3.06
C LEU A 277 -5.39 -6.85 2.17
N ILE A 278 -5.00 -5.68 1.69
CA ILE A 278 -5.87 -4.76 0.99
C ILE A 278 -5.33 -4.55 -0.42
N TYR A 279 -6.17 -4.84 -1.39
CA TYR A 279 -5.97 -4.51 -2.79
C TYR A 279 -6.93 -3.39 -3.17
N HIS A 280 -6.39 -2.23 -3.57
CA HIS A 280 -7.16 -1.06 -3.93
C HIS A 280 -7.23 -0.93 -5.46
N PHE A 281 -8.45 -0.98 -6.00
CA PHE A 281 -8.70 -0.76 -7.42
C PHE A 281 -9.22 0.65 -7.67
N GLU A 282 -8.49 1.44 -8.47
CA GLU A 282 -8.87 2.79 -8.90
C GLU A 282 -8.67 2.93 -10.41
N PRO A 283 -9.75 3.10 -11.21
CA PRO A 283 -9.62 3.27 -12.64
C PRO A 283 -9.11 4.68 -12.98
N VAL A 284 -7.99 4.78 -13.66
CA VAL A 284 -7.33 6.06 -13.99
C VAL A 284 -7.98 6.74 -15.19
N ARG A 285 -8.33 5.97 -16.23
CA ARG A 285 -8.84 6.53 -17.49
C ARG A 285 -10.30 6.91 -17.47
N ARG A 286 -11.10 6.30 -16.62
CA ARG A 286 -12.53 6.53 -16.54
C ARG A 286 -12.99 6.58 -15.09
N LYS A 287 -13.52 7.72 -14.68
CA LYS A 287 -14.11 7.86 -13.35
C LYS A 287 -15.47 7.16 -13.33
N VAL A 288 -15.69 6.34 -12.32
CA VAL A 288 -16.97 5.64 -12.08
C VAL A 288 -17.91 6.41 -11.15
N GLY A 289 -17.38 7.45 -10.49
CA GLY A 289 -18.11 8.20 -9.49
C GLY A 289 -18.26 7.47 -8.16
N MET A 290 -19.32 7.77 -7.43
CA MET A 290 -19.60 7.19 -6.12
C MET A 290 -20.03 5.73 -6.27
N VAL A 291 -19.23 4.78 -5.76
CA VAL A 291 -19.55 3.35 -5.81
C VAL A 291 -20.46 3.00 -4.64
N TYR A 292 -21.63 2.41 -4.95
CA TYR A 292 -22.62 1.99 -3.95
C TYR A 292 -22.58 0.50 -3.67
N ASP A 293 -22.23 -0.31 -4.68
CA ASP A 293 -22.21 -1.78 -4.55
C ASP A 293 -21.27 -2.41 -5.59
N VAL A 294 -20.73 -3.58 -5.27
CA VAL A 294 -19.81 -4.34 -6.14
C VAL A 294 -20.20 -5.81 -6.11
N LEU A 295 -20.22 -6.45 -7.27
CA LEU A 295 -20.36 -7.89 -7.42
C LEU A 295 -19.22 -8.44 -8.24
N VAL A 296 -18.38 -9.29 -7.64
CA VAL A 296 -17.28 -9.98 -8.32
C VAL A 296 -17.70 -11.40 -8.68
N ARG A 297 -17.46 -11.80 -9.94
CA ARG A 297 -17.73 -13.14 -10.46
C ARG A 297 -16.56 -13.61 -11.32
N ASP A 298 -15.89 -14.66 -10.90
CA ASP A 298 -14.76 -15.25 -11.62
C ASP A 298 -13.72 -14.19 -12.07
N LYS A 299 -13.73 -13.81 -13.35
CA LYS A 299 -12.84 -12.80 -13.94
C LYS A 299 -13.49 -11.43 -14.08
N ASP A 300 -14.79 -11.29 -13.82
CA ASP A 300 -15.55 -10.07 -14.03
C ASP A 300 -15.98 -9.46 -12.71
N ALA A 301 -16.02 -8.13 -12.65
CA ALA A 301 -16.67 -7.39 -11.59
C ALA A 301 -17.72 -6.43 -12.17
N TYR A 302 -18.87 -6.33 -11.49
CA TYR A 302 -19.85 -5.29 -11.75
C TYR A 302 -19.78 -4.24 -10.66
N ILE A 303 -19.73 -2.98 -11.06
CA ILE A 303 -19.61 -1.82 -10.17
C ILE A 303 -20.85 -0.96 -10.33
N ALA A 304 -21.68 -0.91 -9.30
CA ALA A 304 -22.87 -0.07 -9.25
C ALA A 304 -22.50 1.30 -8.67
N SER A 305 -22.75 2.38 -9.40
CA SER A 305 -22.35 3.72 -9.02
C SER A 305 -23.42 4.78 -9.36
N ASN A 306 -23.16 6.03 -8.95
CA ASN A 306 -24.05 7.15 -9.31
C ASN A 306 -24.01 7.52 -10.79
N GLN A 307 -23.07 6.99 -11.58
CA GLN A 307 -22.94 7.26 -13.01
C GLN A 307 -23.42 6.09 -13.88
N GLY A 308 -23.69 4.93 -13.29
CA GLY A 308 -24.17 3.75 -14.01
C GLY A 308 -23.70 2.44 -13.43
N LEU A 309 -24.06 1.36 -14.13
CA LEU A 309 -23.51 0.03 -13.90
C LEU A 309 -22.35 -0.21 -14.85
N TYR A 310 -21.18 -0.45 -14.29
CA TYR A 310 -19.97 -0.78 -15.06
C TYR A 310 -19.65 -2.25 -14.93
N ARG A 311 -19.08 -2.84 -15.99
CA ARG A 311 -18.42 -4.13 -15.98
C ARG A 311 -16.93 -3.92 -16.10
N LEU A 312 -16.19 -4.51 -15.19
CA LEU A 312 -14.74 -4.60 -15.19
C LEU A 312 -14.35 -6.02 -15.60
N GLU A 313 -13.64 -6.15 -16.72
CA GLU A 313 -13.03 -7.38 -17.18
C GLU A 313 -11.53 -7.15 -17.31
N ASP A 314 -10.73 -7.86 -16.52
CA ASP A 314 -9.32 -7.57 -16.37
C ASP A 314 -9.07 -6.14 -15.85
N THR A 315 -8.50 -5.26 -16.70
CA THR A 315 -8.31 -3.82 -16.45
C THR A 315 -9.25 -2.95 -17.28
N ARG A 316 -10.11 -3.57 -18.11
CA ARG A 316 -11.01 -2.89 -19.03
C ARG A 316 -12.35 -2.62 -18.37
N LEU A 317 -12.66 -1.36 -18.19
CA LEU A 317 -13.87 -0.88 -17.55
C LEU A 317 -14.84 -0.34 -18.59
N GLU A 318 -16.02 -0.94 -18.69
CA GLU A 318 -17.05 -0.56 -19.66
C GLU A 318 -18.41 -0.33 -18.98
N LEU A 319 -19.12 0.70 -19.43
CA LEU A 319 -20.48 0.95 -18.98
C LEU A 319 -21.45 -0.04 -19.65
N VAL A 320 -22.33 -0.68 -18.87
CA VAL A 320 -23.37 -1.56 -19.41
C VAL A 320 -24.40 -0.69 -20.18
N PRO A 321 -24.60 -0.96 -21.48
CA PRO A 321 -25.47 -0.13 -22.31
C PRO A 321 -26.90 0.01 -21.75
N GLY A 322 -27.41 1.25 -21.69
CA GLY A 322 -28.75 1.57 -21.18
C GLY A 322 -28.83 1.75 -19.67
N LEU A 323 -27.75 1.47 -18.93
CA LEU A 323 -27.68 1.61 -17.47
C LEU A 323 -26.79 2.78 -17.05
N GLU A 324 -26.86 3.88 -17.77
CA GLU A 324 -26.41 5.20 -17.33
C GLU A 324 -27.33 5.72 -16.22
N GLU A 325 -26.88 6.59 -15.35
CA GLU A 325 -27.51 7.09 -14.13
C GLU A 325 -27.28 6.15 -12.94
N GLN A 326 -27.88 6.44 -11.80
CA GLN A 326 -27.62 5.73 -10.55
C GLN A 326 -28.01 4.25 -10.60
N ALA A 327 -27.03 3.39 -10.45
CA ALA A 327 -27.17 1.99 -10.09
C ALA A 327 -26.92 1.85 -8.59
N TRP A 328 -27.92 1.48 -7.81
CA TRP A 328 -27.88 1.48 -6.34
C TRP A 328 -27.37 0.19 -5.74
N THR A 329 -27.70 -0.92 -6.35
CA THR A 329 -27.30 -2.24 -5.85
C THR A 329 -27.10 -3.22 -7.00
N ILE A 330 -26.19 -4.14 -6.80
CA ILE A 330 -25.92 -5.26 -7.71
C ILE A 330 -25.69 -6.51 -6.86
N GLY A 331 -26.29 -7.62 -7.22
CA GLY A 331 -26.10 -8.85 -6.45
C GLY A 331 -26.56 -10.08 -7.24
N GLU A 332 -26.22 -11.25 -6.71
CA GLU A 332 -26.60 -12.54 -7.28
C GLU A 332 -27.58 -13.27 -6.35
N TRP A 333 -28.76 -13.55 -6.86
CA TRP A 333 -29.80 -14.29 -6.15
C TRP A 333 -30.28 -15.49 -6.99
N GLY A 334 -30.03 -16.70 -6.48
CA GLY A 334 -30.42 -17.92 -7.20
C GLY A 334 -29.79 -18.08 -8.58
N GLY A 335 -28.54 -17.61 -8.75
CA GLY A 335 -27.82 -17.65 -10.02
C GLY A 335 -28.15 -16.53 -11.00
N GLN A 336 -29.11 -15.64 -10.66
CA GLN A 336 -29.41 -14.45 -11.45
C GLN A 336 -28.70 -13.23 -10.88
N VAL A 337 -28.03 -12.49 -11.74
CA VAL A 337 -27.49 -11.17 -11.40
C VAL A 337 -28.56 -10.11 -11.62
N LEU A 338 -28.92 -9.40 -10.56
CA LEU A 338 -29.91 -8.34 -10.59
C LEU A 338 -29.30 -7.01 -10.20
N CYS A 339 -29.64 -5.97 -10.94
CA CYS A 339 -29.24 -4.59 -10.68
C CYS A 339 -30.46 -3.75 -10.30
N GLY A 340 -30.41 -3.13 -9.12
CA GLY A 340 -31.35 -2.09 -8.73
C GLY A 340 -30.84 -0.74 -9.25
N HIS A 341 -31.62 -0.12 -10.13
CA HIS A 341 -31.23 1.07 -10.86
C HIS A 341 -32.27 2.19 -10.71
N ASN A 342 -31.88 3.42 -11.04
CA ASN A 342 -32.78 4.56 -11.02
C ASN A 342 -33.99 4.38 -11.97
N LYS A 343 -33.77 3.72 -13.12
CA LYS A 343 -34.80 3.43 -14.12
C LYS A 343 -35.68 2.22 -13.80
N GLY A 344 -35.32 1.41 -12.78
CA GLY A 344 -36.03 0.18 -12.45
C GLY A 344 -35.09 -0.94 -12.02
N THR A 345 -35.51 -2.17 -12.18
CA THR A 345 -34.72 -3.37 -11.85
C THR A 345 -34.40 -4.16 -13.10
N PHE A 346 -33.12 -4.52 -13.25
CA PHE A 346 -32.62 -5.20 -14.43
C PHE A 346 -31.98 -6.53 -14.08
N GLN A 347 -32.19 -7.54 -14.91
CA GLN A 347 -31.36 -8.72 -14.94
C GLN A 347 -30.17 -8.48 -15.86
N ILE A 348 -28.97 -8.86 -15.38
CA ILE A 348 -27.72 -8.62 -16.10
C ILE A 348 -27.14 -9.96 -16.58
N LYS A 349 -26.76 -10.02 -17.85
CA LYS A 349 -26.00 -11.12 -18.47
C LYS A 349 -24.87 -10.53 -19.33
N GLY A 350 -23.61 -10.56 -18.82
CA GLY A 350 -22.50 -9.88 -19.50
C GLY A 350 -22.74 -8.39 -19.63
N MET A 351 -22.77 -7.90 -20.86
CA MET A 351 -23.08 -6.48 -21.20
C MET A 351 -24.56 -6.24 -21.54
N GLN A 352 -25.44 -7.23 -21.34
CA GLN A 352 -26.87 -7.10 -21.64
C GLN A 352 -27.68 -6.90 -20.37
N ALA A 353 -28.61 -5.96 -20.40
CA ALA A 353 -29.56 -5.66 -19.34
C ALA A 353 -31.00 -5.91 -19.81
N ARG A 354 -31.75 -6.73 -19.09
CA ARG A 354 -33.16 -7.01 -19.31
C ARG A 354 -34.01 -6.42 -18.18
N LEU A 355 -34.92 -5.53 -18.50
CA LEU A 355 -35.82 -4.94 -17.52
C LEU A 355 -36.76 -6.00 -16.92
N LEU A 356 -36.81 -6.07 -15.58
CA LEU A 356 -37.78 -6.90 -14.83
C LEU A 356 -38.90 -6.08 -14.20
N SER A 357 -38.65 -4.85 -13.80
CA SER A 357 -39.61 -3.93 -13.22
C SER A 357 -39.22 -2.49 -13.57
N ASP A 358 -40.15 -1.68 -13.94
CA ASP A 358 -40.02 -0.24 -14.25
C ASP A 358 -40.22 0.66 -13.01
N VAL A 359 -40.41 0.07 -11.83
CA VAL A 359 -40.54 0.84 -10.58
C VAL A 359 -39.17 1.50 -10.25
N ARG A 360 -39.17 2.82 -10.28
CA ARG A 360 -37.95 3.63 -10.19
C ARG A 360 -37.30 3.63 -8.80
N GLY A 361 -35.99 3.78 -8.78
CA GLY A 361 -35.24 3.99 -7.55
C GLY A 361 -35.06 2.73 -6.70
N ALA A 362 -34.72 1.63 -7.33
CA ALA A 362 -34.46 0.34 -6.68
C ALA A 362 -33.18 0.39 -5.83
N MET A 363 -33.31 0.79 -4.55
CA MET A 363 -32.17 1.12 -3.67
C MET A 363 -31.54 -0.10 -2.98
N CYS A 364 -32.34 -1.05 -2.54
CA CYS A 364 -31.85 -2.23 -1.81
C CYS A 364 -32.70 -3.45 -2.08
N MET A 365 -32.11 -4.63 -1.88
CA MET A 365 -32.80 -5.91 -2.00
C MET A 365 -32.44 -6.82 -0.84
N ARG A 366 -33.41 -7.57 -0.31
CA ARG A 366 -33.22 -8.57 0.74
C ARG A 366 -34.00 -9.82 0.42
N GLN A 367 -33.28 -10.94 0.46
CA GLN A 367 -33.93 -12.25 0.40
C GLN A 367 -34.45 -12.62 1.80
N ALA A 368 -35.70 -13.02 1.89
CA ALA A 368 -36.34 -13.38 3.14
C ALA A 368 -37.34 -14.54 2.93
N GLN A 369 -37.75 -15.16 4.02
CA GLN A 369 -38.82 -16.13 4.04
C GLN A 369 -39.99 -15.53 4.81
N ILE A 370 -41.15 -15.39 4.17
CA ILE A 370 -42.39 -14.91 4.77
C ILE A 370 -43.48 -15.90 4.43
N ASN A 371 -44.28 -16.31 5.41
CA ASN A 371 -45.36 -17.30 5.25
C ASN A 371 -44.89 -18.63 4.60
N GLY A 372 -43.64 -19.03 4.81
CA GLY A 372 -43.06 -20.24 4.20
C GLY A 372 -42.56 -20.06 2.76
N GLU A 373 -42.82 -18.94 2.12
CA GLU A 373 -42.41 -18.63 0.75
C GLU A 373 -41.08 -17.86 0.74
N GLN A 374 -40.15 -18.26 -0.13
CA GLN A 374 -38.92 -17.49 -0.37
C GLN A 374 -39.21 -16.31 -1.28
N LEU A 375 -38.91 -15.12 -0.80
CA LEU A 375 -39.14 -13.84 -1.46
C LEU A 375 -37.86 -13.05 -1.62
N LEU A 376 -37.80 -12.19 -2.64
CA LEU A 376 -36.86 -11.08 -2.73
C LEU A 376 -37.63 -9.79 -2.57
N ILE A 377 -37.35 -9.05 -1.50
CA ILE A 377 -38.02 -7.81 -1.14
C ILE A 377 -37.10 -6.66 -1.54
N GLN A 378 -37.65 -5.71 -2.27
CA GLN A 378 -36.90 -4.55 -2.75
C GLN A 378 -37.48 -3.25 -2.20
N GLY A 379 -36.58 -2.40 -1.70
CA GLY A 379 -36.90 -1.01 -1.36
C GLY A 379 -36.68 -0.08 -2.54
N THR A 380 -37.66 0.78 -2.78
CA THR A 380 -37.57 1.80 -3.84
C THR A 380 -37.77 3.20 -3.28
N TYR A 381 -37.77 4.23 -4.15
CA TYR A 381 -38.10 5.61 -3.74
C TYR A 381 -39.49 5.77 -3.17
N THR A 382 -40.41 4.90 -3.56
CA THR A 382 -41.83 5.06 -3.22
C THR A 382 -42.50 3.81 -2.67
N PHE A 383 -42.06 2.61 -3.07
CA PHE A 383 -42.72 1.37 -2.75
C PHE A 383 -41.80 0.30 -2.23
N LEU A 384 -42.36 -0.73 -1.60
CA LEU A 384 -41.77 -2.03 -1.49
C LEU A 384 -42.22 -2.91 -2.65
N ASN A 385 -41.29 -3.56 -3.31
CA ASN A 385 -41.56 -4.51 -4.39
C ASN A 385 -41.30 -5.94 -3.91
N ILE A 386 -42.17 -6.84 -4.36
CA ILE A 386 -42.05 -8.28 -4.10
C ILE A 386 -41.69 -8.99 -5.39
N TYR A 387 -40.63 -9.80 -5.30
CA TYR A 387 -40.24 -10.72 -6.36
C TYR A 387 -40.41 -12.15 -5.86
N LYS A 388 -40.94 -13.02 -6.72
CA LYS A 388 -41.19 -14.45 -6.49
C LYS A 388 -40.39 -15.28 -7.47
N LYS A 389 -40.20 -16.56 -7.16
CA LYS A 389 -39.56 -17.52 -8.07
C LYS A 389 -40.60 -18.14 -9.00
N SER A 390 -40.29 -18.20 -10.29
CA SER A 390 -41.03 -18.97 -11.28
C SER A 390 -40.86 -20.48 -11.07
N ALA A 391 -41.60 -21.29 -11.81
CA ALA A 391 -41.44 -22.74 -11.84
C ALA A 391 -40.01 -23.19 -12.28
N THR A 392 -39.34 -22.34 -13.06
CA THR A 392 -37.93 -22.55 -13.48
C THR A 392 -36.90 -22.06 -12.46
N GLY A 393 -37.35 -21.50 -11.34
CA GLY A 393 -36.48 -20.96 -10.28
C GLY A 393 -35.98 -19.54 -10.51
N GLU A 394 -36.40 -18.89 -11.61
CA GLU A 394 -36.01 -17.49 -11.89
C GLU A 394 -36.86 -16.50 -11.12
N TRP A 395 -36.22 -15.43 -10.63
CA TRP A 395 -36.91 -14.32 -10.00
C TRP A 395 -37.67 -13.47 -11.03
N TYR A 396 -38.89 -13.11 -10.72
CA TYR A 396 -39.70 -12.20 -11.48
C TYR A 396 -40.42 -11.20 -10.56
N PHE A 397 -40.73 -10.02 -11.08
CA PHE A 397 -41.51 -9.01 -10.37
C PHE A 397 -42.96 -9.49 -10.21
N ALA A 398 -43.43 -9.59 -8.97
CA ALA A 398 -44.78 -10.04 -8.66
C ALA A 398 -45.72 -8.85 -8.49
N ASN A 399 -45.40 -7.94 -7.56
CA ASN A 399 -46.23 -6.73 -7.31
C ASN A 399 -45.43 -5.71 -6.49
N SER A 400 -45.92 -4.46 -6.49
CA SER A 400 -45.62 -3.46 -5.46
C SER A 400 -46.62 -3.60 -4.31
N VAL A 401 -46.18 -3.32 -3.09
CA VAL A 401 -47.01 -3.39 -1.87
C VAL A 401 -47.86 -2.13 -1.79
N GLY A 402 -49.19 -2.30 -1.71
CA GLY A 402 -50.11 -1.22 -1.50
C GLY A 402 -50.10 -0.70 -0.05
N ASN A 403 -50.73 0.47 0.18
CA ASN A 403 -50.79 1.16 1.49
C ASN A 403 -49.46 1.50 2.14
N PHE A 404 -48.37 1.43 1.39
CA PHE A 404 -47.03 1.83 1.87
C PHE A 404 -46.31 2.62 0.76
N SER A 405 -46.40 3.94 0.85
CA SER A 405 -45.81 4.85 -0.12
C SER A 405 -44.67 5.67 0.56
N HIS A 406 -43.61 4.99 0.92
CA HIS A 406 -42.43 5.56 1.61
C HIS A 406 -41.13 5.06 1.00
N MET A 407 -40.10 5.92 1.00
CA MET A 407 -38.76 5.56 0.58
C MET A 407 -38.16 4.51 1.50
N ALA A 408 -37.63 3.45 0.96
CA ALA A 408 -37.00 2.38 1.69
C ALA A 408 -35.48 2.34 1.36
N LYS A 409 -34.67 2.99 2.21
CA LYS A 409 -33.20 3.02 2.09
C LYS A 409 -32.57 1.66 2.40
N ASN A 410 -33.06 1.00 3.47
CA ASN A 410 -32.65 -0.33 3.85
C ASN A 410 -33.83 -1.13 4.41
N ILE A 411 -33.75 -2.44 4.29
CA ILE A 411 -34.81 -3.37 4.71
C ILE A 411 -34.18 -4.53 5.45
N GLU A 412 -34.84 -4.96 6.54
CA GLU A 412 -34.56 -6.24 7.21
C GLU A 412 -35.88 -6.94 7.53
N VAL A 413 -35.83 -8.26 7.62
CA VAL A 413 -36.98 -9.07 8.02
C VAL A 413 -36.65 -9.83 9.30
N ASP A 414 -37.47 -9.70 10.33
CA ASP A 414 -37.26 -10.40 11.59
C ASP A 414 -37.75 -11.85 11.54
N ALA A 415 -37.56 -12.59 12.63
CA ALA A 415 -37.94 -13.99 12.75
C ALA A 415 -39.45 -14.25 12.68
N HIS A 416 -40.27 -13.21 12.93
CA HIS A 416 -41.73 -13.27 12.93
C HIS A 416 -42.33 -12.83 11.58
N GLY A 417 -41.48 -12.53 10.60
CA GLY A 417 -41.90 -12.06 9.26
C GLY A 417 -42.30 -10.59 9.20
N ASN A 418 -42.03 -9.81 10.25
CA ASN A 418 -42.17 -8.36 10.15
C ASN A 418 -41.10 -7.78 9.24
N ILE A 419 -41.48 -6.86 8.37
CA ILE A 419 -40.55 -6.13 7.51
C ILE A 419 -40.21 -4.82 8.20
N TRP A 420 -38.93 -4.63 8.48
CA TRP A 420 -38.40 -3.38 8.98
C TRP A 420 -37.83 -2.56 7.84
N VAL A 421 -38.20 -1.29 7.79
CA VAL A 421 -37.78 -0.36 6.73
C VAL A 421 -37.11 0.85 7.36
N GLN A 422 -35.89 1.13 6.93
CA GLN A 422 -35.20 2.37 7.25
C GLN A 422 -35.57 3.43 6.19
N HIS A 423 -36.21 4.49 6.64
CA HIS A 423 -36.47 5.67 5.81
C HIS A 423 -35.28 6.64 5.91
N MET A 424 -35.04 7.41 4.86
CA MET A 424 -33.88 8.33 4.82
C MET A 424 -33.92 9.44 5.88
N ARG A 425 -35.14 9.89 6.27
CA ARG A 425 -35.34 11.02 7.21
C ARG A 425 -36.45 10.83 8.25
N LYS A 426 -37.27 9.78 8.14
CA LYS A 426 -38.45 9.59 9.00
C LYS A 426 -38.31 8.41 9.97
N GLY A 427 -37.06 8.01 10.28
CA GLY A 427 -36.81 6.90 11.22
C GLY A 427 -37.08 5.53 10.61
N LEU A 428 -37.76 4.69 11.34
CA LEU A 428 -38.02 3.28 11.01
C LEU A 428 -39.51 3.01 10.88
N TYR A 429 -39.84 2.08 10.01
CA TYR A 429 -41.17 1.50 9.93
C TYR A 429 -41.07 0.00 10.19
N ARG A 430 -42.01 -0.55 10.98
CA ARG A 430 -42.27 -1.98 11.09
C ARG A 430 -43.62 -2.25 10.44
N LEU A 431 -43.68 -3.21 9.55
CA LEU A 431 -44.92 -3.54 8.84
C LEU A 431 -45.11 -5.06 8.69
N ARG A 432 -46.36 -5.48 8.57
CA ARG A 432 -46.75 -6.83 8.17
C ARG A 432 -47.59 -6.74 6.89
N LEU A 433 -47.41 -7.76 6.07
CA LEU A 433 -48.20 -7.92 4.84
C LEU A 433 -49.31 -8.92 5.05
N ASP A 434 -50.37 -8.81 4.19
CA ASP A 434 -51.40 -9.82 4.06
C ASP A 434 -50.86 -11.13 3.49
N GLU A 435 -51.69 -12.18 3.46
CA GLU A 435 -51.30 -13.49 2.93
C GLU A 435 -50.92 -13.45 1.45
N GLU A 436 -51.51 -12.53 0.67
CA GLU A 436 -51.21 -12.36 -0.74
C GLU A 436 -49.96 -11.49 -1.01
N LEU A 437 -49.36 -10.91 0.03
CA LEU A 437 -48.19 -10.00 -0.03
C LEU A 437 -48.46 -8.71 -0.83
N LYS A 438 -49.70 -8.26 -0.87
CA LYS A 438 -50.12 -7.10 -1.65
C LYS A 438 -50.36 -5.84 -0.84
N GLN A 439 -50.81 -5.99 0.42
CA GLN A 439 -51.22 -4.90 1.28
C GLN A 439 -50.54 -4.95 2.64
N VAL A 440 -50.30 -3.79 3.21
CA VAL A 440 -49.87 -3.67 4.61
C VAL A 440 -51.07 -3.84 5.53
N THR A 441 -50.99 -4.80 6.46
CA THR A 441 -52.07 -5.07 7.44
C THR A 441 -51.76 -4.47 8.80
N ASP A 442 -50.49 -4.29 9.15
CA ASP A 442 -50.03 -3.61 10.39
C ASP A 442 -48.86 -2.69 10.08
N LEU A 443 -48.87 -1.45 10.58
CA LEU A 443 -47.86 -0.45 10.35
C LEU A 443 -47.55 0.31 11.63
N LYS A 444 -46.31 0.29 12.08
CA LYS A 444 -45.83 1.08 13.21
C LYS A 444 -44.61 1.90 12.80
N GLN A 445 -44.61 3.19 13.16
CA GLN A 445 -43.51 4.10 12.88
C GLN A 445 -42.75 4.42 14.18
N TYR A 446 -41.43 4.54 14.05
CA TYR A 446 -40.52 4.93 15.13
C TYR A 446 -39.66 6.11 14.63
N ASP A 447 -39.95 7.31 15.09
CA ASP A 447 -39.30 8.55 14.65
C ASP A 447 -37.90 8.73 15.22
N SER A 448 -37.61 8.08 16.34
CA SER A 448 -36.30 8.09 17.01
C SER A 448 -36.07 6.83 17.84
N LEU A 449 -34.80 6.52 18.12
CA LEU A 449 -34.39 5.40 18.96
C LEU A 449 -34.22 5.82 20.46
N SER A 450 -33.82 7.06 20.71
CA SER A 450 -33.48 7.59 22.05
C SER A 450 -34.53 8.49 22.65
N GLY A 451 -35.69 8.66 22.00
CA GLY A 451 -36.73 9.59 22.43
C GLY A 451 -36.47 11.06 22.08
N ASN A 452 -35.31 11.39 21.48
CA ASN A 452 -34.98 12.72 20.99
C ASN A 452 -35.45 12.84 19.52
N GLN A 453 -36.31 13.78 19.22
CA GLN A 453 -36.83 14.01 17.87
C GLN A 453 -35.67 14.34 16.89
N GLY A 454 -35.67 13.70 15.73
CA GLY A 454 -34.75 13.99 14.64
C GLY A 454 -33.39 13.27 14.67
N GLY A 455 -33.23 12.24 15.51
CA GLY A 455 -32.04 11.41 15.56
C GLY A 455 -31.89 10.46 14.35
N ASN A 456 -30.67 10.08 14.02
CA ASN A 456 -30.40 9.05 13.02
C ASN A 456 -30.94 7.69 13.48
N CYS A 457 -31.51 6.92 12.56
CA CYS A 457 -31.99 5.57 12.84
C CYS A 457 -31.43 4.64 11.75
N TYR A 458 -30.43 3.86 12.09
CA TYR A 458 -29.79 2.89 11.20
C TYR A 458 -30.32 1.48 11.51
N LEU A 459 -30.57 0.71 10.47
CA LEU A 459 -31.18 -0.62 10.53
C LEU A 459 -30.20 -1.67 10.04
N PHE A 460 -30.01 -2.75 10.78
CA PHE A 460 -29.21 -3.90 10.41
C PHE A 460 -29.65 -5.18 11.13
N LYS A 461 -29.01 -6.30 10.82
CA LYS A 461 -29.32 -7.59 11.42
C LYS A 461 -28.04 -8.26 11.93
N VAL A 462 -28.02 -8.68 13.18
CA VAL A 462 -26.89 -9.39 13.79
C VAL A 462 -27.41 -10.65 14.47
N ASN A 463 -26.80 -11.80 14.19
CA ASN A 463 -27.20 -13.12 14.75
C ASN A 463 -28.69 -13.44 14.53
N GLY A 464 -29.22 -13.08 13.35
CA GLY A 464 -30.64 -13.28 13.02
C GLY A 464 -31.59 -12.28 13.70
N ARG A 465 -31.13 -11.43 14.58
CA ARG A 465 -31.89 -10.44 15.33
C ARG A 465 -31.79 -9.06 14.65
N VAL A 466 -32.90 -8.39 14.51
CA VAL A 466 -32.93 -7.01 14.02
C VAL A 466 -32.37 -6.09 15.11
N ALA A 467 -31.46 -5.23 14.71
CA ALA A 467 -30.79 -4.27 15.56
C ALA A 467 -30.75 -2.89 14.91
N PHE A 468 -30.53 -1.87 15.71
CA PHE A 468 -30.59 -0.48 15.29
C PHE A 468 -29.41 0.30 15.91
N SER A 469 -29.05 1.42 15.29
CA SER A 469 -28.10 2.37 15.85
C SER A 469 -28.58 3.80 15.66
N ASP A 470 -28.32 4.66 16.63
CA ASP A 470 -28.45 6.12 16.51
C ASP A 470 -27.10 6.80 16.18
N GLY A 471 -26.05 6.00 15.89
CA GLY A 471 -24.66 6.41 15.70
C GLY A 471 -23.86 6.49 17.02
N ARG A 472 -24.51 6.38 18.18
CA ARG A 472 -23.85 6.39 19.50
C ARG A 472 -24.10 5.11 20.27
N ASN A 473 -25.33 4.61 20.24
CA ASN A 473 -25.78 3.44 20.97
C ASN A 473 -26.46 2.45 20.02
N PHE A 474 -26.48 1.20 20.46
CA PHE A 474 -27.16 0.11 19.79
C PHE A 474 -28.46 -0.24 20.51
N TYR A 475 -29.47 -0.61 19.72
CA TYR A 475 -30.80 -0.97 20.16
C TYR A 475 -31.24 -2.26 19.49
N THR A 476 -32.23 -2.93 20.06
CA THR A 476 -32.87 -4.11 19.48
C THR A 476 -34.37 -4.05 19.73
N TYR A 477 -35.12 -4.90 19.06
CA TYR A 477 -36.55 -5.01 19.28
C TYR A 477 -36.86 -6.11 20.31
N ASP A 478 -37.74 -5.78 21.26
CA ASP A 478 -38.30 -6.71 22.23
C ASP A 478 -39.74 -7.05 21.79
N ASP A 479 -39.98 -8.28 21.36
CA ASP A 479 -41.27 -8.76 20.87
C ASP A 479 -42.33 -8.82 21.99
N MET A 480 -41.94 -9.06 23.22
CA MET A 480 -42.87 -9.13 24.35
C MET A 480 -43.34 -7.75 24.81
N ALA A 481 -42.43 -6.79 24.78
CA ALA A 481 -42.71 -5.40 25.14
C ALA A 481 -43.24 -4.58 23.97
N ASP A 482 -43.27 -5.14 22.75
CA ASP A 482 -43.59 -4.45 21.47
C ASP A 482 -42.87 -3.10 21.34
N SER A 483 -41.58 -3.06 21.71
CA SER A 483 -40.81 -1.81 21.79
C SER A 483 -39.36 -2.00 21.40
N ILE A 484 -38.73 -0.90 20.96
CA ILE A 484 -37.28 -0.82 20.74
C ILE A 484 -36.64 -0.51 22.11
N ILE A 485 -35.67 -1.35 22.50
CA ILE A 485 -34.95 -1.25 23.76
C ILE A 485 -33.44 -1.15 23.53
N PRO A 486 -32.65 -0.59 24.45
CA PRO A 486 -31.20 -0.60 24.38
C PRO A 486 -30.62 -2.03 24.29
N TYR A 487 -29.70 -2.28 23.33
CA TYR A 487 -29.00 -3.54 23.23
C TYR A 487 -27.80 -3.56 24.21
N LYS A 488 -28.10 -3.87 25.48
CA LYS A 488 -27.19 -3.68 26.63
C LYS A 488 -25.83 -4.33 26.43
N ALA A 489 -25.77 -5.62 26.08
CA ALA A 489 -24.52 -6.36 25.88
C ALA A 489 -23.64 -5.74 24.75
N MET A 490 -24.25 -5.32 23.65
CA MET A 490 -23.54 -4.69 22.54
C MET A 490 -23.02 -3.31 22.95
N ASN A 491 -23.80 -2.50 23.68
CA ASN A 491 -23.39 -1.19 24.16
C ASN A 491 -22.23 -1.25 25.16
N GLU A 492 -22.22 -2.25 26.02
CA GLU A 492 -21.15 -2.42 27.01
C GLU A 492 -19.84 -2.86 26.39
N GLN A 493 -19.89 -3.82 25.45
CA GLN A 493 -18.70 -4.43 24.86
C GLN A 493 -18.15 -3.66 23.66
N LEU A 494 -18.97 -2.92 22.94
CA LEU A 494 -18.60 -2.08 21.81
C LEU A 494 -18.66 -0.58 22.13
N ALA A 495 -18.46 -0.20 23.39
CA ALA A 495 -18.57 1.18 23.85
C ALA A 495 -17.62 2.17 23.15
N THR A 496 -16.55 1.70 22.56
CA THR A 496 -15.59 2.52 21.81
C THR A 496 -16.01 2.83 20.36
N LEU A 497 -16.92 2.05 19.78
CA LEU A 497 -17.41 2.27 18.44
C LEU A 497 -18.35 3.48 18.40
N ARG A 498 -18.10 4.39 17.45
CA ARG A 498 -18.93 5.59 17.24
C ARG A 498 -19.23 5.77 15.77
N GLY A 499 -20.38 6.38 15.48
CA GLY A 499 -20.78 6.70 14.12
C GLY A 499 -21.19 5.48 13.29
N ILE A 500 -21.50 4.35 13.93
CA ILE A 500 -21.89 3.13 13.18
C ILE A 500 -23.25 3.33 12.52
N HIS A 501 -23.25 3.30 11.20
CA HIS A 501 -24.41 3.49 10.35
C HIS A 501 -24.73 2.30 9.44
N THR A 502 -23.80 1.34 9.28
CA THR A 502 -23.98 0.14 8.47
C THR A 502 -23.34 -1.05 9.20
N VAL A 503 -24.02 -2.20 9.14
CA VAL A 503 -23.46 -3.48 9.57
C VAL A 503 -23.73 -4.50 8.48
N ASP A 504 -22.67 -4.99 7.85
CA ASP A 504 -22.71 -5.98 6.79
C ASP A 504 -22.19 -7.33 7.26
N VAL A 505 -22.87 -8.40 6.86
CA VAL A 505 -22.44 -9.77 7.20
C VAL A 505 -21.19 -10.13 6.42
N MET A 506 -20.19 -10.67 7.10
CA MET A 506 -19.05 -11.28 6.46
C MET A 506 -19.23 -12.82 6.39
N LYS A 507 -18.87 -13.56 7.43
CA LYS A 507 -18.84 -15.01 7.44
C LYS A 507 -19.14 -15.55 8.84
N GLY A 508 -20.16 -16.40 8.98
CA GLY A 508 -20.52 -16.98 10.26
C GLY A 508 -20.93 -15.92 11.28
N ASP A 509 -20.14 -15.77 12.33
CA ASP A 509 -20.32 -14.79 13.41
C ASP A 509 -19.52 -13.48 13.22
N LEU A 510 -18.91 -13.28 12.06
CA LEU A 510 -18.14 -12.10 11.73
C LEU A 510 -18.98 -11.08 10.93
N TYR A 511 -18.92 -9.84 11.36
CA TYR A 511 -19.66 -8.72 10.77
C TYR A 511 -18.75 -7.51 10.60
N TRP A 512 -18.93 -6.75 9.52
CA TRP A 512 -18.33 -5.46 9.33
C TRP A 512 -19.23 -4.35 9.90
N PHE A 513 -18.72 -3.61 10.85
CA PHE A 513 -19.36 -2.40 11.40
C PHE A 513 -18.70 -1.18 10.79
N LEU A 514 -19.47 -0.34 10.09
CA LEU A 514 -18.96 0.78 9.32
C LEU A 514 -19.40 2.12 9.90
N SER A 515 -18.42 3.00 10.06
CA SER A 515 -18.62 4.43 10.34
C SER A 515 -18.15 5.25 9.12
N ASP A 516 -18.24 6.59 9.19
CA ASP A 516 -17.72 7.47 8.14
C ASP A 516 -16.17 7.53 8.09
N ARG A 517 -15.49 6.97 9.10
CA ARG A 517 -14.04 7.05 9.22
C ARG A 517 -13.33 5.70 9.20
N GLU A 518 -14.03 4.65 9.58
CA GLU A 518 -13.40 3.35 9.87
C GLU A 518 -14.36 2.19 9.63
N ALA A 519 -13.80 1.04 9.28
CA ALA A 519 -14.46 -0.25 9.31
C ALA A 519 -13.91 -1.12 10.43
N TYR A 520 -14.78 -1.78 11.15
CA TYR A 520 -14.45 -2.70 12.24
C TYR A 520 -14.95 -4.10 11.89
N LEU A 521 -14.07 -5.08 11.89
CA LEU A 521 -14.46 -6.49 11.85
C LEU A 521 -14.77 -6.93 13.28
N VAL A 522 -16.01 -7.28 13.53
CA VAL A 522 -16.51 -7.64 14.86
C VAL A 522 -17.01 -9.08 14.84
N ARG A 523 -16.55 -9.87 15.79
CA ARG A 523 -17.11 -11.18 16.09
C ARG A 523 -18.33 -11.00 16.98
N CYS A 524 -19.47 -11.47 16.52
CA CYS A 524 -20.74 -11.32 17.22
C CYS A 524 -21.31 -12.72 17.52
N THR A 525 -21.19 -13.17 18.74
CA THR A 525 -21.95 -14.34 19.24
C THR A 525 -23.23 -13.89 19.91
N VAL A 526 -24.01 -14.81 20.48
CA VAL A 526 -25.29 -14.48 21.13
C VAL A 526 -25.13 -13.47 22.29
N SER A 527 -24.00 -13.51 22.99
CA SER A 527 -23.75 -12.70 24.19
C SER A 527 -22.41 -11.97 24.19
N ASP A 528 -21.54 -12.24 23.22
CA ASP A 528 -20.18 -11.70 23.19
C ASP A 528 -19.91 -10.96 21.87
N PHE A 529 -19.38 -9.72 21.98
CA PHE A 529 -19.07 -8.84 20.85
C PHE A 529 -17.62 -8.37 20.98
N LYS A 530 -16.77 -8.78 20.05
CA LYS A 530 -15.34 -8.50 20.09
C LYS A 530 -14.83 -7.92 18.78
N VAL A 531 -14.13 -6.78 18.85
CA VAL A 531 -13.44 -6.21 17.69
C VAL A 531 -12.20 -7.05 17.38
N GLU A 532 -12.16 -7.64 16.18
CA GLU A 532 -11.03 -8.46 15.70
C GLU A 532 -10.07 -7.64 14.82
N ARG A 533 -10.58 -6.66 14.08
CA ARG A 533 -9.79 -5.82 13.18
C ARG A 533 -10.40 -4.42 13.04
N ARG A 534 -9.52 -3.44 12.84
CA ARG A 534 -9.86 -2.05 12.55
C ARG A 534 -9.17 -1.62 11.26
N ILE A 535 -9.90 -0.95 10.38
CA ILE A 535 -9.39 -0.42 9.11
C ILE A 535 -9.79 1.06 9.03
N PRO A 536 -8.86 1.99 9.27
CA PRO A 536 -9.13 3.41 9.10
C PRO A 536 -9.22 3.77 7.62
N PHE A 537 -10.22 4.55 7.25
CA PHE A 537 -10.41 4.96 5.84
C PHE A 537 -9.39 5.98 5.36
N SER A 538 -8.65 6.60 6.28
CA SER A 538 -7.53 7.49 5.94
C SER A 538 -6.39 6.81 5.16
N MET A 539 -6.33 5.48 5.17
CA MET A 539 -5.37 4.72 4.37
C MET A 539 -5.73 4.65 2.87
N PHE A 540 -6.95 5.01 2.50
CA PHE A 540 -7.38 5.09 1.10
C PHE A 540 -7.32 6.54 0.62
N GLY A 541 -6.86 6.76 -0.60
CA GLY A 541 -6.87 8.09 -1.22
C GLY A 541 -8.30 8.62 -1.45
N ASN A 542 -9.25 7.70 -1.65
CA ASN A 542 -10.68 7.98 -1.81
C ASN A 542 -11.45 7.43 -0.61
N LEU A 543 -12.39 8.20 -0.09
CA LEU A 543 -13.21 7.81 1.06
C LEU A 543 -14.52 7.16 0.61
N PRO A 544 -15.14 6.31 1.46
CA PRO A 544 -16.53 5.90 1.28
C PRO A 544 -17.46 7.11 1.29
N ILE A 545 -18.66 6.91 0.77
CA ILE A 545 -19.68 7.94 0.81
C ILE A 545 -20.22 8.05 2.23
N GLU A 546 -20.27 9.27 2.76
CA GLU A 546 -20.79 9.56 4.10
C GLU A 546 -22.20 8.98 4.30
N GLY A 547 -22.39 8.21 5.35
CA GLY A 547 -23.66 7.54 5.69
C GLY A 547 -24.10 6.44 4.72
N LEU A 548 -23.28 6.07 3.73
CA LEU A 548 -23.55 5.04 2.71
C LEU A 548 -22.36 4.06 2.51
N ALA A 549 -21.38 4.08 3.41
CA ALA A 549 -20.29 3.13 3.35
C ALA A 549 -20.82 1.69 3.36
N ARG A 550 -20.29 0.85 2.49
CA ARG A 550 -20.71 -0.54 2.32
C ARG A 550 -19.54 -1.47 2.18
N MET A 551 -19.68 -2.64 2.80
CA MET A 551 -18.74 -3.75 2.71
C MET A 551 -19.46 -4.98 2.18
N VAL A 552 -19.04 -5.49 1.03
CA VAL A 552 -19.66 -6.65 0.38
C VAL A 552 -18.77 -7.88 0.56
N TYR A 553 -19.26 -8.92 1.20
CA TYR A 553 -18.52 -10.17 1.35
C TYR A 553 -18.70 -11.09 0.15
N ASP A 554 -17.59 -11.50 -0.42
CA ASP A 554 -17.51 -12.50 -1.47
C ASP A 554 -17.15 -13.88 -0.90
N ARG A 555 -18.13 -14.79 -0.89
CA ARG A 555 -17.94 -16.14 -0.37
C ARG A 555 -17.01 -17.01 -1.23
N ARG A 556 -16.88 -16.72 -2.54
CA ARG A 556 -16.06 -17.52 -3.45
C ARG A 556 -14.58 -17.28 -3.22
N ASN A 557 -14.22 -16.01 -3.02
CA ASN A 557 -12.84 -15.60 -2.86
C ASN A 557 -12.44 -15.36 -1.38
N ASP A 558 -13.36 -15.60 -0.43
CA ASP A 558 -13.18 -15.37 1.01
C ASP A 558 -12.56 -14.00 1.32
N CYS A 559 -13.14 -12.96 0.74
CA CYS A 559 -12.70 -11.57 0.92
C CYS A 559 -13.89 -10.61 0.97
N SER A 560 -13.66 -9.39 1.39
CA SER A 560 -14.66 -8.33 1.41
C SER A 560 -14.27 -7.18 0.48
N TYR A 561 -15.25 -6.53 -0.13
CA TYR A 561 -15.05 -5.34 -0.97
C TYR A 561 -15.63 -4.12 -0.30
N LEU A 562 -14.77 -3.13 0.01
CA LEU A 562 -15.18 -1.81 0.49
C LEU A 562 -15.47 -0.90 -0.69
N CYS A 563 -16.69 -0.36 -0.75
CA CYS A 563 -17.08 0.62 -1.77
C CYS A 563 -16.55 2.02 -1.40
N LEU A 564 -15.85 2.67 -2.34
CA LEU A 564 -15.19 3.95 -2.18
C LEU A 564 -15.67 4.95 -3.26
N ASN A 565 -15.34 6.22 -3.09
CA ASN A 565 -15.54 7.17 -4.17
C ASN A 565 -14.56 6.87 -5.31
N ASN A 566 -15.09 6.67 -6.51
CA ASN A 566 -14.36 6.37 -7.75
C ASN A 566 -13.50 5.09 -7.73
N SER A 567 -13.64 4.23 -6.73
CA SER A 567 -12.81 3.05 -6.53
C SER A 567 -13.47 2.01 -5.62
N PHE A 568 -12.85 0.86 -5.45
CA PHE A 568 -13.17 -0.09 -4.40
C PHE A 568 -11.90 -0.77 -3.87
N ALA A 569 -11.96 -1.30 -2.66
CA ALA A 569 -10.86 -2.03 -2.07
C ALA A 569 -11.27 -3.46 -1.72
N ARG A 570 -10.49 -4.45 -2.15
CA ARG A 570 -10.60 -5.85 -1.70
C ARG A 570 -9.82 -6.03 -0.41
N ILE A 571 -10.43 -6.61 0.60
CA ILE A 571 -9.86 -6.87 1.91
C ILE A 571 -9.89 -8.37 2.17
N ALA A 572 -8.73 -9.00 2.34
CA ALA A 572 -8.64 -10.43 2.64
C ALA A 572 -9.25 -10.75 4.01
N ALA A 573 -9.86 -11.92 4.14
CA ALA A 573 -10.54 -12.34 5.36
C ALA A 573 -9.59 -12.46 6.55
N ASP A 574 -8.39 -12.98 6.32
CA ASP A 574 -7.38 -13.17 7.37
C ASP A 574 -5.97 -12.73 6.92
N SER A 575 -5.02 -12.82 7.83
CA SER A 575 -3.62 -12.44 7.61
C SER A 575 -2.70 -13.63 7.39
N THR A 576 -3.21 -14.83 7.15
CA THR A 576 -2.39 -16.05 7.06
C THR A 576 -1.43 -16.05 5.88
N GLY A 577 -1.76 -15.34 4.80
CA GLY A 577 -0.93 -15.20 3.60
C GLY A 577 0.14 -14.11 3.67
N LEU A 578 0.19 -13.29 4.72
CA LEU A 578 1.15 -12.20 4.78
C LEU A 578 2.56 -12.69 5.13
N TYR A 579 3.54 -12.23 4.37
CA TYR A 579 4.95 -12.38 4.70
C TYR A 579 5.29 -11.57 5.96
N LYS A 580 5.96 -12.20 6.91
CA LYS A 580 6.45 -11.53 8.12
C LYS A 580 7.94 -11.23 7.95
N SER A 581 8.28 -9.96 7.79
CA SER A 581 9.67 -9.52 7.74
C SER A 581 10.41 -9.94 9.01
N ARG A 582 11.63 -10.43 8.84
CA ARG A 582 12.52 -10.78 9.95
C ARG A 582 13.23 -9.56 10.53
N GLN A 583 13.34 -8.50 9.76
CA GLN A 583 14.00 -7.27 10.16
C GLN A 583 12.95 -6.27 10.64
N LYS A 584 13.19 -5.69 11.81
CA LYS A 584 12.39 -4.56 12.30
C LYS A 584 13.04 -3.27 11.79
N PRO A 585 12.26 -2.36 11.19
CA PRO A 585 12.79 -1.07 10.80
C PRO A 585 13.27 -0.30 12.04
N SER A 586 14.38 0.40 11.89
CA SER A 586 14.95 1.22 12.96
C SER A 586 14.91 2.70 12.58
N LEU A 587 14.64 3.54 13.58
CA LEU A 587 14.77 4.98 13.47
C LEU A 587 16.24 5.36 13.69
N TRP A 588 16.82 6.20 12.80
CA TRP A 588 18.17 6.71 13.00
C TRP A 588 18.31 8.16 12.53
N VAL A 589 19.42 8.80 12.95
CA VAL A 589 19.78 10.15 12.49
C VAL A 589 20.34 10.06 11.08
N SER A 590 19.64 10.59 10.10
CA SER A 590 20.06 10.61 8.68
C SER A 590 20.88 11.85 8.32
N GLY A 591 20.76 12.93 9.11
CA GLY A 591 21.54 14.14 8.94
C GLY A 591 21.60 14.97 10.22
N PHE A 592 22.77 15.50 10.52
CA PHE A 592 23.00 16.41 11.63
C PHE A 592 23.86 17.56 11.18
N SER A 593 23.40 18.78 11.36
CA SER A 593 24.13 19.98 10.93
C SER A 593 23.87 21.16 11.86
N ALA A 594 24.82 22.07 11.89
CA ALA A 594 24.70 23.32 12.61
C ALA A 594 24.98 24.50 11.67
N SER A 595 24.35 25.64 11.93
CA SER A 595 24.57 26.86 11.14
C SER A 595 24.75 28.09 12.02
N ASP A 596 25.54 29.04 11.50
CA ASP A 596 25.73 30.38 12.07
C ASP A 596 24.73 31.32 11.39
N GLU A 597 23.90 31.98 12.19
CA GLU A 597 22.89 32.93 11.69
C GLU A 597 23.51 34.18 11.07
N GLN A 598 24.71 34.60 11.55
CA GLN A 598 25.35 35.85 11.10
C GLN A 598 26.08 35.71 9.77
N THR A 599 26.78 34.58 9.60
CA THR A 599 27.56 34.29 8.39
C THR A 599 26.81 33.52 7.34
N GLY A 600 25.73 32.81 7.76
CA GLY A 600 25.02 31.84 6.93
C GLY A 600 25.80 30.55 6.68
N GLU A 601 26.96 30.37 7.30
CA GLU A 601 27.78 29.17 7.18
C GLU A 601 27.08 27.98 7.81
N ARG A 602 27.16 26.81 7.15
CA ARG A 602 26.59 25.55 7.64
C ARG A 602 27.64 24.46 7.66
N ILE A 603 27.75 23.78 8.78
CA ILE A 603 28.64 22.65 8.96
C ILE A 603 27.85 21.35 9.13
N GLN A 604 28.35 20.26 8.55
CA GLN A 604 27.84 18.91 8.81
C GLN A 604 28.53 18.35 10.05
N LEU A 605 27.77 17.61 10.85
CA LEU A 605 28.22 17.04 12.10
C LEU A 605 28.05 15.50 12.08
N PRO A 606 28.86 14.77 12.86
CA PRO A 606 28.71 13.33 12.97
C PRO A 606 27.33 12.91 13.47
N VAL A 607 26.67 12.00 12.76
CA VAL A 607 25.32 11.52 13.12
C VAL A 607 25.27 10.69 14.41
N SER A 608 26.40 10.32 14.96
CA SER A 608 26.55 9.71 16.29
C SER A 608 26.54 10.72 17.45
N GLY A 609 26.59 12.02 17.13
CA GLY A 609 26.69 13.12 18.09
C GLY A 609 28.11 13.70 18.17
N THR A 610 28.24 14.85 18.84
CA THR A 610 29.52 15.54 19.03
C THR A 610 29.51 16.43 20.27
N ASP A 611 30.66 16.53 20.93
CA ASP A 611 30.83 17.40 22.10
C ASP A 611 31.47 18.77 21.78
N GLU A 612 31.66 19.10 20.51
CA GLU A 612 32.45 20.25 20.08
C GLU A 612 31.79 21.10 19.00
N ILE A 613 30.61 21.64 19.29
CA ILE A 613 29.98 22.63 18.39
C ILE A 613 30.36 24.05 18.88
N ALA A 614 31.03 24.82 18.04
CA ALA A 614 31.36 26.22 18.37
C ALA A 614 30.10 27.02 18.60
N SER A 615 30.16 27.97 19.56
CA SER A 615 28.99 28.76 20.01
C SER A 615 28.30 29.59 18.90
N ALA A 616 29.03 29.91 17.82
CA ALA A 616 28.48 30.61 16.67
C ALA A 616 27.46 29.73 15.89
N PHE A 617 27.69 28.42 15.86
CA PHE A 617 26.83 27.46 15.16
C PHE A 617 25.71 26.94 16.09
N ASN A 618 24.82 27.83 16.50
CA ASN A 618 23.81 27.54 17.50
C ASN A 618 22.39 27.26 16.91
N ASN A 619 22.26 27.26 15.59
CA ASN A 619 21.09 26.77 14.90
C ASN A 619 21.32 25.32 14.46
N ILE A 620 20.61 24.40 15.10
CA ILE A 620 20.81 22.96 14.95
C ILE A 620 19.70 22.38 14.09
N SER A 621 20.06 21.62 13.06
CA SER A 621 19.11 20.90 12.21
C SER A 621 19.39 19.40 12.29
N ILE A 622 18.37 18.64 12.69
CA ILE A 622 18.41 17.19 12.85
C ILE A 622 17.42 16.57 11.88
N SER A 623 17.86 15.62 11.11
CA SER A 623 17.04 14.83 10.19
C SER A 623 17.07 13.37 10.60
N LEU A 624 15.91 12.74 10.58
CA LEU A 624 15.77 11.31 10.87
C LEU A 624 15.39 10.56 9.60
N ALA A 625 15.63 9.27 9.59
CA ALA A 625 15.13 8.33 8.59
C ALA A 625 14.47 7.14 9.27
N TYR A 626 13.36 6.71 8.70
CA TYR A 626 12.63 5.53 9.10
C TYR A 626 12.06 4.88 7.84
N PRO A 627 12.75 3.95 7.18
CA PRO A 627 12.40 3.42 5.87
C PRO A 627 11.29 2.39 5.95
N VAL A 628 10.11 2.85 6.35
CA VAL A 628 8.85 2.11 6.32
C VAL A 628 7.97 2.75 5.26
N TYR A 629 7.64 1.97 4.25
CA TYR A 629 6.95 2.41 3.03
C TYR A 629 5.46 2.05 3.06
N ASN A 630 4.81 2.22 4.20
CA ASN A 630 3.37 2.05 4.33
C ASN A 630 2.68 3.42 4.48
N ASP A 631 1.40 3.51 4.13
CA ASP A 631 0.62 4.74 4.20
C ASP A 631 0.12 5.07 5.61
N PHE A 632 0.53 4.33 6.62
CA PHE A 632 0.16 4.64 8.00
C PHE A 632 0.92 5.88 8.45
N ALA A 633 0.18 6.89 8.89
CA ALA A 633 0.78 8.04 9.53
C ALA A 633 1.65 7.56 10.70
N LEU A 634 2.94 7.83 10.62
CA LEU A 634 3.87 7.48 11.69
C LEU A 634 3.55 8.33 12.92
N ASN A 635 3.27 7.67 14.04
CA ASN A 635 3.24 8.36 15.31
C ASN A 635 4.67 8.55 15.78
N VAL A 636 5.18 9.76 15.63
CA VAL A 636 6.53 10.16 16.05
C VAL A 636 6.43 11.21 17.12
N ARG A 637 7.21 11.06 18.17
CA ARG A 637 7.38 12.07 19.20
C ARG A 637 8.86 12.35 19.44
N TYR A 638 9.16 13.55 19.86
CA TYR A 638 10.53 13.95 20.17
C TYR A 638 10.60 14.84 21.40
N ARG A 639 11.81 14.93 22.00
CA ARG A 639 12.15 15.89 23.04
C ARG A 639 13.63 16.26 22.93
N LEU A 640 13.96 17.47 23.43
CA LEU A 640 15.32 17.92 23.61
C LEU A 640 15.60 18.04 25.12
N GLU A 641 16.48 17.21 25.65
CA GLU A 641 16.96 17.28 27.03
C GLU A 641 18.12 18.28 27.11
N GLY A 642 18.27 18.99 28.25
CA GLY A 642 19.30 20.04 28.45
C GLY A 642 18.78 21.47 28.29
N LEU A 643 17.61 21.69 27.71
CA LEU A 643 16.90 22.95 27.70
C LEU A 643 16.02 23.05 28.95
N SER A 644 16.25 24.00 29.81
CA SER A 644 15.91 24.08 31.25
C SER A 644 14.45 23.91 31.69
N ALA A 645 13.53 23.41 30.96
CA ALA A 645 12.15 23.29 31.48
C ALA A 645 11.31 22.13 30.97
N SER A 646 11.71 21.37 29.98
CA SER A 646 10.70 20.47 29.42
C SER A 646 11.27 19.16 28.90
N GLY A 647 11.47 18.22 29.78
CA GLY A 647 11.50 16.80 29.39
C GLY A 647 10.14 16.31 28.84
N LYS A 648 9.27 17.21 28.38
CA LYS A 648 7.98 16.87 27.79
C LYS A 648 8.15 16.44 26.34
N TRP A 649 7.47 15.36 25.98
CA TRP A 649 7.37 14.90 24.62
C TRP A 649 6.53 15.87 23.77
N THR A 650 6.99 16.14 22.59
CA THR A 650 6.25 16.85 21.55
C THR A 650 5.82 15.85 20.50
N GLU A 651 4.53 15.77 20.24
CA GLU A 651 3.93 14.88 19.27
C GLU A 651 4.05 15.48 17.86
N GLY A 652 4.34 14.59 16.90
CA GLY A 652 4.49 14.93 15.48
C GLY A 652 5.88 15.46 15.14
N LEU A 653 6.43 14.97 14.06
CA LEU A 653 7.69 15.43 13.48
C LEU A 653 7.53 15.44 11.96
N PRO A 654 7.06 16.59 11.39
CA PRO A 654 6.88 16.72 9.95
C PRO A 654 8.18 16.39 9.20
N ASP A 655 8.08 15.61 8.12
CA ASP A 655 9.20 15.21 7.25
C ASP A 655 10.41 14.60 8.02
N LEU A 656 10.17 14.08 9.23
CA LEU A 656 11.19 13.56 10.14
C LEU A 656 12.36 14.54 10.33
N GLN A 657 12.07 15.85 10.35
CA GLN A 657 13.06 16.90 10.53
C GLN A 657 12.70 17.85 11.67
N LYS A 658 13.73 18.26 12.42
CA LYS A 658 13.60 19.29 13.45
C LYS A 658 14.73 20.29 13.37
N GLU A 659 14.35 21.56 13.42
CA GLU A 659 15.29 22.68 13.57
C GLU A 659 15.10 23.34 14.93
N PHE A 660 16.21 23.61 15.59
CA PHE A 660 16.29 24.39 16.82
C PHE A 660 17.12 25.62 16.53
N THR A 661 16.53 26.79 16.77
CA THR A 661 17.18 28.09 16.53
C THR A 661 17.73 28.67 17.82
N ARG A 662 18.93 29.24 17.76
CA ARG A 662 19.59 29.98 18.85
C ARG A 662 19.66 29.21 20.17
N LEU A 663 20.07 27.94 20.08
CA LEU A 663 20.29 27.15 21.29
C LEU A 663 21.42 27.76 22.14
N PRO A 664 21.22 27.95 23.47
CA PRO A 664 22.27 28.36 24.36
C PRO A 664 23.44 27.37 24.38
N PHE A 665 24.61 27.80 24.88
CA PHE A 665 25.68 26.84 25.15
C PHE A 665 25.26 25.86 26.25
N GLY A 666 25.61 24.59 26.09
CA GLY A 666 25.22 23.53 27.01
C GLY A 666 25.34 22.14 26.39
N SER A 667 25.07 21.14 27.18
CA SER A 667 24.98 19.76 26.74
C SER A 667 23.52 19.37 26.52
N TYR A 668 23.24 18.76 25.40
CA TYR A 668 21.91 18.38 24.93
C TYR A 668 21.85 16.92 24.53
N CYS A 669 20.68 16.31 24.67
CA CYS A 669 20.36 15.03 24.06
C CYS A 669 19.02 15.17 23.33
N PHE A 670 19.05 15.07 22.02
CA PHE A 670 17.82 14.94 21.24
C PHE A 670 17.39 13.49 21.22
N ARG A 671 16.13 13.24 21.63
CA ARG A 671 15.54 11.91 21.63
C ARG A 671 14.28 11.92 20.77
N ALA A 672 14.15 10.91 19.90
CA ALA A 672 12.94 10.70 19.10
C ALA A 672 12.49 9.25 19.18
N GLU A 673 11.19 9.02 19.10
CA GLU A 673 10.56 7.70 19.17
C GLU A 673 9.47 7.56 18.12
N VAL A 674 9.43 6.40 17.46
CA VAL A 674 8.29 5.92 16.70
C VAL A 674 7.52 4.95 17.59
N TYR A 675 6.22 5.11 17.69
CA TYR A 675 5.38 4.31 18.59
C TYR A 675 4.02 3.98 17.98
N ASP A 676 3.38 2.94 18.49
CA ASP A 676 2.02 2.52 18.16
C ASP A 676 1.18 2.29 19.45
N GLU A 677 0.02 1.69 19.31
CA GLU A 677 -0.87 1.37 20.43
C GLU A 677 -0.24 0.37 21.44
N ASN A 678 0.76 -0.40 21.01
CA ASN A 678 1.45 -1.40 21.83
C ASN A 678 2.72 -0.84 22.52
N GLY A 679 3.13 0.36 22.18
CA GLY A 679 4.28 1.03 22.77
C GLY A 679 5.31 1.55 21.77
N VAL A 680 6.55 1.76 22.24
CA VAL A 680 7.64 2.26 21.42
C VAL A 680 8.16 1.15 20.48
N ILE A 681 8.13 1.44 19.18
CA ILE A 681 8.63 0.54 18.12
C ILE A 681 10.14 0.71 17.93
N SER A 682 10.60 1.96 17.87
CA SER A 682 12.00 2.30 17.68
C SER A 682 12.30 3.67 18.28
N SER A 683 13.53 3.87 18.77
CA SER A 683 13.99 5.14 19.35
C SER A 683 15.40 5.45 18.90
N VAL A 684 15.75 6.74 18.93
CA VAL A 684 17.09 7.23 18.67
C VAL A 684 17.44 8.36 19.61
N ASP A 685 18.68 8.35 20.11
CA ASP A 685 19.28 9.38 20.93
C ASP A 685 20.45 10.01 20.19
N LEU A 686 20.51 11.35 20.20
CA LEU A 686 21.62 12.12 19.62
C LEU A 686 22.17 13.10 20.66
N PRO A 687 23.28 12.77 21.32
CA PRO A 687 23.95 13.67 22.25
C PRO A 687 24.78 14.71 21.50
N PHE A 688 24.74 15.95 21.93
CA PHE A 688 25.61 17.02 21.41
C PHE A 688 25.85 18.11 22.43
N ARG A 689 26.95 18.89 22.23
CA ARG A 689 27.31 19.99 23.12
C ARG A 689 27.71 21.21 22.32
N ILE A 690 27.07 22.34 22.66
CA ILE A 690 27.46 23.66 22.17
C ILE A 690 28.43 24.31 23.17
N LEU A 691 29.60 24.66 22.70
CA LEU A 691 30.67 25.22 23.51
C LEU A 691 30.29 26.64 23.97
N ARG A 692 30.89 27.07 25.09
CA ARG A 692 30.75 28.44 25.55
C ARG A 692 31.41 29.44 24.58
N PRO A 693 30.84 30.61 24.35
CA PRO A 693 31.55 31.71 23.66
C PRO A 693 32.86 32.01 24.37
N TRP A 694 33.90 32.38 23.63
CA TRP A 694 35.21 32.64 24.18
C TRP A 694 35.19 33.65 25.36
N TYR A 695 34.34 34.68 25.26
CA TYR A 695 34.15 35.70 26.28
C TYR A 695 33.40 35.23 27.56
N LEU A 696 32.79 34.08 27.56
CA LEU A 696 32.21 33.39 28.71
C LEU A 696 33.02 32.12 29.11
N SER A 697 34.16 31.92 28.52
CA SER A 697 35.07 30.86 28.88
C SER A 697 35.62 31.06 30.31
N TYR A 698 35.98 29.97 31.00
CA TYR A 698 36.57 30.09 32.36
C TYR A 698 37.80 31.01 32.44
N PRO A 699 38.74 30.94 31.47
CA PRO A 699 39.85 31.92 31.45
C PRO A 699 39.41 33.38 31.30
N ALA A 700 38.42 33.66 30.39
CA ALA A 700 37.92 35.01 30.20
C ALA A 700 37.22 35.54 31.46
N VAL A 701 36.40 34.74 32.12
CA VAL A 701 35.73 35.09 33.39
C VAL A 701 36.76 35.33 34.50
N ALA A 702 37.82 34.53 34.57
CA ALA A 702 38.91 34.78 35.50
C ALA A 702 39.62 36.12 35.25
N VAL A 703 39.89 36.44 33.98
CA VAL A 703 40.46 37.74 33.59
C VAL A 703 39.54 38.92 33.97
N TYR A 704 38.21 38.78 33.74
CA TYR A 704 37.24 39.81 34.12
C TYR A 704 37.17 40.00 35.63
N ALA A 705 37.19 38.89 36.39
CA ALA A 705 37.20 38.96 37.85
C ALA A 705 38.48 39.61 38.42
N LEU A 706 39.64 39.24 37.84
CA LEU A 706 40.91 39.86 38.21
C LEU A 706 40.99 41.35 37.83
N SER A 707 40.50 41.70 36.65
CA SER A 707 40.44 43.10 36.20
C SER A 707 39.45 43.95 37.03
N GLY A 708 38.29 43.37 37.40
CA GLY A 708 37.35 43.99 38.32
C GLY A 708 37.92 44.21 39.71
N MET A 709 38.61 43.22 40.23
CA MET A 709 39.29 43.31 41.51
C MET A 709 40.41 44.38 41.53
N ALA A 710 41.22 44.45 40.46
CA ALA A 710 42.22 45.48 40.29
C ALA A 710 41.62 46.90 40.20
N LEU A 711 40.51 47.06 39.50
CA LEU A 711 39.75 48.32 39.42
C LEU A 711 39.22 48.74 40.77
N LEU A 712 38.63 47.82 41.54
CA LEU A 712 38.15 48.09 42.91
C LEU A 712 39.26 48.46 43.87
N LEU A 713 40.42 47.78 43.79
CA LEU A 713 41.61 48.13 44.55
C LEU A 713 42.15 49.55 44.16
N GLY A 714 42.20 49.82 42.86
CA GLY A 714 42.60 51.18 42.36
C GLY A 714 41.68 52.29 42.85
N LEU A 715 40.38 52.06 42.84
CA LEU A 715 39.39 53.00 43.40
C LEU A 715 39.54 53.15 44.93
N ALA A 716 39.72 52.06 45.65
CA ALA A 716 39.95 52.12 47.09
C ALA A 716 41.23 52.91 47.47
N VAL A 717 42.32 52.72 46.74
CA VAL A 717 43.55 53.51 46.90
C VAL A 717 43.32 54.99 46.57
N SER A 718 42.62 55.31 45.48
CA SER A 718 42.29 56.66 45.07
C SER A 718 41.36 57.40 46.04
N VAL A 719 40.45 56.70 46.73
CA VAL A 719 39.59 57.26 47.77
C VAL A 719 40.33 57.43 49.12
N ALA A 720 41.38 56.62 49.33
CA ALA A 720 42.17 56.70 50.56
C ALA A 720 43.32 57.76 50.49
N GLN A 721 43.66 58.26 49.33
CA GLN A 721 44.49 59.43 49.11
C GLN A 721 43.64 60.73 49.08
#